data_77d77e28d2570fda220e31dd189191ed
#
_entry.id   77d77e28d2570fda220e31dd189191ed
#
_cell.length_a   1.000
_cell.length_b   1.000
_cell.length_c   1.000
_cell.angle_alpha   90.00
_cell.angle_beta   90.00
_cell.angle_gamma   90.00
#
_symmetry.space_group_name_H-M   'P 1'
#
loop_
_entity.id
_entity.type
_entity.pdbx_description
1 polymer ?
#
loop_
_entity_poly.entity_id
_entity_poly.type
_entity_poly.pdbx_seq_one_letter_code
_entity_poly.pdbx_strand_id
1 'polypeptide(L)'
;MATLPLSLAKSPCFYSCRAVESSKLTVTAHYISGKKLALGLGGMDVEKGLLVGEVAQNVRKALHGNLSSREFAAARVPVQQTEQIFSTTSEVDELKKVSTYLFRTQNGGNVKVFVRKKNAKYALYIEVSSLELGTSDYRLVLTWGIYRSDSSCFMPLDSQHLDPGARTMDTPFVQNTFGRFSLELEFEAKQTPFYLSFLLKCMFNSNSSGSEIRNHKKAKFSVPIGFSSGYPDPLGLSFSTDGSMNFAFFSRNAEGMVLCFYDDSTTDKPALELDLDPHVNRSGDVWHASLEGAWTFSSYGYRCKGGILQGETGKVYVERVLLDPYARIIVNSTANHGSGLSPKYIGRLCEEPAFEWSDDVHPNLDMEKLIVYRLNVKRFTEHKSSQLSSDIAGTFAGLTEKLNHIKNLGVNAVLLEPIFPFDEQKGPFFPRHFFSPSSLYGPSGGSIPAIISMKEMVKQLHANGIEVLLEVVFTHTAEGGALQGIDDFSYYYANRALELESRNALNCNYPVVQRMILDSLRHWVTEFHIDGFCFINASFLQRGFHGEILSRPPLVEAIAFDPLLSKTKIIADCWDPEDITPKETCFPHWKRWAEMNAKFCFDVRNFLRGESLLSDLATRLCGSGDIFSSGRGPAFSFNYIARNSGLTLVDLVSFSRGKLASELSWNCGEEGPTNKIPVLERRLKQIRNYLFILYVSLGVPVLNMGDECGQSSKGSISYGDRKPFDWNALSTGFGIQMTQFISFLISLRMRRSDVLQKRNFVKEENIDWHGRDQSPPRWEDWSCKFLAMTLKSDKAESKLSSESSNTKGDLFMAFNAYAHSESVILPPVPEGMTWRRLVDTALPFPGFFSKDGEPVVEQMAGLIAYEMKSHSCTLFEAASLDG
;
A
#
# COMPACT_ATOMS: atom_id res chain seq x y z
N MET A 1 37.87 44.26 -18.44
CA MET A 1 37.64 45.61 -17.94
C MET A 1 36.48 45.54 -16.99
N ALA A 2 36.77 45.58 -15.76
CA ALA A 2 36.39 46.53 -14.71
C ALA A 2 34.94 46.28 -14.23
N THR A 3 34.57 46.16 -13.01
CA THR A 3 35.13 46.13 -11.65
C THR A 3 33.95 45.90 -10.70
N LEU A 4 34.21 45.14 -9.65
CA LEU A 4 33.43 45.06 -8.39
C LEU A 4 33.46 46.42 -7.64
N PRO A 5 32.62 46.70 -6.62
CA PRO A 5 32.81 46.15 -5.26
C PRO A 5 31.50 45.91 -4.45
N LEU A 6 31.49 44.93 -3.59
CA LEU A 6 31.69 44.86 -2.12
C LEU A 6 31.05 45.94 -1.21
N SER A 7 30.17 45.54 -0.28
CA SER A 7 30.28 45.83 1.19
C SER A 7 29.10 45.21 1.91
N LEU A 8 29.25 44.29 2.87
CA LEU A 8 29.43 44.50 4.34
C LEU A 8 28.17 45.12 4.98
N ALA A 9 27.50 44.65 6.01
CA ALA A 9 27.89 43.80 7.14
C ALA A 9 26.72 43.69 8.15
N LYS A 10 26.82 42.65 9.04
CA LYS A 10 26.45 42.60 10.49
C LYS A 10 24.99 42.28 10.88
N SER A 11 24.66 41.09 11.36
CA SER A 11 24.64 40.52 12.73
C SER A 11 23.79 41.23 13.79
N PRO A 12 23.49 40.59 14.92
CA PRO A 12 22.27 39.76 15.21
C PRO A 12 21.46 40.35 16.39
N CYS A 13 20.22 39.92 16.57
CA CYS A 13 19.47 40.22 17.81
C CYS A 13 19.13 38.95 18.58
N PHE A 14 19.81 38.80 19.71
CA PHE A 14 19.40 37.98 20.83
C PHE A 14 18.15 38.55 21.49
N TYR A 15 17.16 37.74 21.79
CA TYR A 15 16.19 38.01 22.86
C TYR A 15 16.25 36.89 23.88
N SER A 16 16.69 37.27 25.08
CA SER A 16 16.59 36.51 26.31
C SER A 16 15.17 36.59 26.85
N CYS A 17 14.53 35.48 27.20
CA CYS A 17 13.41 35.46 28.12
C CYS A 17 13.79 34.74 29.40
N ARG A 18 13.59 35.47 30.50
CA ARG A 18 13.79 35.05 31.89
C ARG A 18 12.83 33.95 32.30
N ALA A 19 13.35 33.05 33.08
CA ALA A 19 12.61 32.03 33.81
C ALA A 19 11.72 32.66 34.89
N VAL A 20 10.51 32.16 35.04
CA VAL A 20 9.70 32.26 36.24
C VAL A 20 9.42 30.84 36.72
N GLU A 21 9.90 30.55 37.91
CA GLU A 21 9.65 29.29 38.65
C GLU A 21 8.18 29.21 39.08
N SER A 22 7.54 28.06 38.84
CA SER A 22 6.48 27.59 39.73
C SER A 22 6.51 26.04 39.74
N SER A 23 6.75 25.57 40.92
CA SER A 23 6.78 24.18 41.38
C SER A 23 5.42 23.47 41.20
N LYS A 24 5.36 22.39 40.43
CA LYS A 24 4.46 21.24 40.67
C LYS A 24 5.12 20.00 40.15
N LEU A 25 5.41 19.04 41.06
CA LEU A 25 5.85 17.70 40.76
C LEU A 25 4.80 16.97 39.94
N THR A 26 5.17 16.55 38.74
CA THR A 26 4.44 15.54 37.99
C THR A 26 5.41 14.38 37.75
N VAL A 27 5.08 13.22 38.33
CA VAL A 27 5.85 11.97 38.16
C VAL A 27 5.51 11.42 36.78
N THR A 28 6.45 11.48 35.84
CA THR A 28 6.35 10.79 34.54
C THR A 28 7.20 9.54 34.62
N ALA A 29 6.56 8.38 34.51
CA ALA A 29 7.24 7.11 34.41
C ALA A 29 7.80 6.92 32.99
N HIS A 30 9.12 6.98 32.84
CA HIS A 30 9.81 6.55 31.63
C HIS A 30 10.15 5.06 31.71
N TYR A 31 9.62 4.29 30.79
CA TYR A 31 10.02 2.89 30.57
C TYR A 31 11.31 2.89 29.74
N ILE A 32 12.43 2.50 30.40
CA ILE A 32 13.69 2.22 29.70
C ILE A 32 13.96 0.72 29.82
N SER A 33 14.06 0.08 28.66
CA SER A 33 14.39 -1.33 28.52
C SER A 33 15.80 -1.63 29.07
N GLY A 34 15.88 -2.60 29.97
CA GLY A 34 17.04 -3.46 30.10
C GLY A 34 18.30 -2.91 30.77
N LYS A 35 18.20 -2.13 31.89
CA LYS A 35 19.30 -2.01 32.84
C LYS A 35 18.74 -2.03 34.26
N LYS A 36 19.38 -2.86 35.12
CA LYS A 36 19.05 -2.99 36.53
C LYS A 36 19.10 -1.63 37.22
N LEU A 37 17.98 -1.20 37.82
CA LEU A 37 17.97 -0.09 38.75
C LEU A 37 18.64 -0.56 40.02
N ALA A 38 19.82 -0.02 40.33
CA ALA A 38 20.41 -0.06 41.66
C ALA A 38 19.88 1.15 42.43
N LEU A 39 18.94 0.92 43.32
CA LEU A 39 18.59 1.87 44.37
C LEU A 39 19.71 1.89 45.39
N GLY A 40 20.47 2.98 45.43
CA GLY A 40 21.43 3.24 46.48
C GLY A 40 20.71 3.57 47.77
N LEU A 41 20.63 2.59 48.67
CA LEU A 41 20.48 2.77 50.09
C LEU A 41 21.72 2.18 50.73
N GLY A 42 22.43 2.99 51.46
CA GLY A 42 23.65 2.65 52.18
C GLY A 42 23.46 1.49 53.14
N GLY A 43 24.44 0.63 53.12
CA GLY A 43 24.89 -0.31 54.12
C GLY A 43 23.86 -1.05 54.92
N MET A 44 23.63 -2.32 54.56
CA MET A 44 23.54 -3.45 55.49
C MET A 44 23.55 -4.76 54.71
N ASP A 45 24.41 -5.63 55.17
CA ASP A 45 24.72 -6.94 54.62
C ASP A 45 23.57 -7.97 54.70
N VAL A 46 23.56 -8.82 53.69
CA VAL A 46 23.27 -10.25 53.65
C VAL A 46 21.93 -10.74 54.20
N GLU A 47 21.32 -11.62 53.41
CA GLU A 47 20.15 -12.44 53.62
C GLU A 47 18.78 -11.85 53.26
N LYS A 48 18.50 -11.83 51.97
CA LYS A 48 17.11 -11.93 51.44
C LYS A 48 17.06 -12.34 49.96
N GLY A 49 17.66 -13.44 49.62
CA GLY A 49 17.56 -14.09 48.31
C GLY A 49 16.26 -14.88 48.08
N LEU A 50 15.32 -14.91 49.03
CA LEU A 50 14.13 -15.78 48.99
C LEU A 50 12.80 -15.01 48.75
N LEU A 51 12.75 -13.70 48.99
CA LEU A 51 11.49 -12.95 48.87
C LEU A 51 11.19 -12.39 47.48
N VAL A 52 12.19 -12.30 46.59
CA VAL A 52 12.00 -11.82 45.20
C VAL A 52 11.45 -12.93 44.29
N GLY A 53 11.66 -14.19 44.66
CA GLY A 53 11.14 -15.34 43.91
C GLY A 53 9.62 -15.53 44.04
N GLU A 54 9.05 -15.27 45.20
CA GLU A 54 7.60 -15.45 45.45
C GLU A 54 6.76 -14.34 44.84
N VAL A 55 7.22 -13.11 44.82
CA VAL A 55 6.50 -12.01 44.14
C VAL A 55 6.48 -12.20 42.62
N ALA A 56 7.58 -12.69 42.04
CA ALA A 56 7.65 -12.99 40.62
C ALA A 56 6.77 -14.19 40.20
N GLN A 57 6.62 -15.18 41.08
CA GLN A 57 5.72 -16.32 40.82
C GLN A 57 4.25 -15.95 40.98
N ASN A 58 3.90 -15.06 41.91
CA ASN A 58 2.54 -14.60 42.10
C ASN A 58 2.07 -13.66 40.95
N VAL A 59 2.96 -12.85 40.39
CA VAL A 59 2.66 -12.05 39.20
C VAL A 59 2.54 -12.92 37.96
N ARG A 60 3.33 -13.98 37.81
CA ARG A 60 3.17 -14.95 36.71
C ARG A 60 1.90 -15.79 36.83
N LYS A 61 1.48 -16.15 38.04
CA LYS A 61 0.20 -16.86 38.26
C LYS A 61 -1.04 -15.97 38.00
N ALA A 62 -0.94 -14.66 38.26
CA ALA A 62 -2.00 -13.70 37.92
C ALA A 62 -2.14 -13.43 36.38
N LEU A 63 -1.03 -13.61 35.60
CA LEU A 63 -1.02 -13.40 34.17
C LEU A 63 -1.38 -14.64 33.32
N HIS A 64 -1.51 -15.84 33.95
CA HIS A 64 -1.82 -17.10 33.26
C HIS A 64 -3.17 -17.72 33.65
N GLY A 65 -4.01 -16.97 34.36
CA GLY A 65 -5.39 -17.37 34.68
C GLY A 65 -6.38 -16.75 33.68
N ASN A 66 -6.87 -17.58 32.76
CA ASN A 66 -8.10 -17.39 31.95
C ASN A 66 -8.22 -16.13 31.07
N LEU A 67 -7.69 -16.19 29.88
CA LEU A 67 -8.21 -15.45 28.71
C LEU A 67 -9.08 -16.40 27.88
N SER A 68 -10.29 -16.63 28.33
CA SER A 68 -11.40 -17.00 27.44
C SER A 68 -12.14 -15.73 27.05
N SER A 69 -12.37 -15.57 25.76
CA SER A 69 -13.22 -14.58 25.09
C SER A 69 -14.21 -13.86 26.03
N ARG A 70 -13.99 -12.57 26.26
CA ARG A 70 -15.01 -11.64 26.72
C ARG A 70 -14.84 -10.31 26.00
N GLU A 71 -15.91 -9.92 25.35
CA GLU A 71 -16.19 -8.66 24.71
C GLU A 71 -15.84 -7.46 25.59
N PHE A 72 -15.20 -6.45 25.01
CA PHE A 72 -15.06 -5.14 25.62
C PHE A 72 -16.41 -4.45 25.67
N ALA A 73 -17.11 -4.59 26.77
CA ALA A 73 -18.27 -3.76 27.08
C ALA A 73 -17.76 -2.40 27.61
N ALA A 74 -18.11 -1.32 26.92
CA ALA A 74 -17.91 0.04 27.39
C ALA A 74 -18.62 0.24 28.74
N ALA A 75 -17.92 0.84 29.69
CA ALA A 75 -18.45 1.16 31.01
C ALA A 75 -19.67 2.09 30.90
N ARG A 76 -20.84 1.54 31.19
CA ARG A 76 -22.07 2.32 31.39
C ARG A 76 -22.11 2.77 32.84
N VAL A 77 -22.21 4.07 33.06
CA VAL A 77 -22.61 4.66 34.35
C VAL A 77 -24.04 4.24 34.62
N PRO A 78 -24.38 3.69 35.82
CA PRO A 78 -25.72 3.28 36.10
C PRO A 78 -26.62 4.53 36.31
N VAL A 79 -27.61 4.70 35.46
CA VAL A 79 -28.75 5.57 35.70
C VAL A 79 -29.75 4.76 36.50
N GLN A 80 -30.01 5.18 37.75
CA GLN A 80 -31.05 4.63 38.59
C GLN A 80 -32.40 4.63 37.90
N GLN A 81 -33.05 3.49 37.98
CA GLN A 81 -34.42 3.22 37.56
C GLN A 81 -35.40 4.18 38.21
N THR A 82 -36.29 4.78 37.43
CA THR A 82 -37.63 5.11 37.78
C THR A 82 -38.55 4.31 36.86
N GLU A 83 -38.74 3.05 37.25
CA GLU A 83 -39.94 2.29 36.84
C GLU A 83 -41.10 2.74 37.71
N GLN A 84 -42.16 3.17 37.06
CA GLN A 84 -43.55 2.84 37.32
C GLN A 84 -44.46 3.82 36.57
N ILE A 85 -45.15 3.30 35.68
CA ILE A 85 -46.54 3.50 35.21
C ILE A 85 -46.57 3.20 33.70
N PHE A 86 -46.88 1.95 33.38
CA PHE A 86 -47.79 1.51 32.34
C PHE A 86 -47.70 -0.05 32.29
N SER A 87 -48.56 -0.69 33.11
CA SER A 87 -48.92 -2.06 32.92
C SER A 87 -50.19 -2.07 32.08
N THR A 88 -50.16 -2.76 30.96
CA THR A 88 -51.04 -3.92 30.67
C THR A 88 -50.95 -4.28 29.17
N THR A 89 -50.89 -5.59 29.00
CA THR A 89 -51.17 -6.43 27.82
C THR A 89 -50.16 -6.50 26.68
N SER A 90 -49.48 -7.66 26.75
CA SER A 90 -49.10 -8.58 25.67
C SER A 90 -48.99 -8.08 24.24
N GLU A 91 -47.76 -7.86 23.86
CA GLU A 91 -47.18 -8.26 22.59
C GLU A 91 -45.66 -8.05 22.73
N VAL A 92 -44.90 -9.15 22.53
CA VAL A 92 -43.45 -9.10 22.43
C VAL A 92 -43.13 -8.41 21.11
N ASP A 93 -43.14 -7.08 21.10
CA ASP A 93 -42.73 -6.28 19.97
C ASP A 93 -41.34 -5.71 20.27
N GLU A 94 -40.39 -6.00 19.38
CA GLU A 94 -38.99 -5.58 19.39
C GLU A 94 -38.85 -4.16 19.97
N LEU A 95 -37.98 -3.99 20.94
CA LEU A 95 -37.55 -2.69 21.48
C LEU A 95 -36.91 -1.85 20.35
N LYS A 96 -37.75 -1.18 19.57
CA LYS A 96 -37.30 -0.30 18.47
C LYS A 96 -36.57 0.90 19.07
N LYS A 97 -35.36 1.13 18.54
CA LYS A 97 -34.41 2.17 18.93
C LYS A 97 -35.08 3.55 18.99
N VAL A 98 -35.10 4.16 20.17
CA VAL A 98 -35.57 5.55 20.38
C VAL A 98 -34.36 6.46 20.44
N SER A 99 -34.26 7.41 19.50
CA SER A 99 -33.21 8.44 19.51
C SER A 99 -33.68 9.64 20.33
N THR A 100 -32.85 10.11 21.24
CA THR A 100 -33.19 11.25 22.10
C THR A 100 -32.22 12.42 21.89
N TYR A 101 -32.73 13.58 21.59
CA TYR A 101 -31.97 14.83 21.41
C TYR A 101 -32.34 15.82 22.54
N LEU A 102 -31.32 16.40 23.16
CA LEU A 102 -31.48 17.35 24.25
C LEU A 102 -30.79 18.69 23.91
N PHE A 103 -31.56 19.75 23.87
CA PHE A 103 -31.06 21.09 23.58
C PHE A 103 -31.31 22.02 24.74
N ARG A 104 -30.42 23.00 24.93
CA ARG A 104 -30.68 24.16 25.78
C ARG A 104 -31.12 25.34 24.92
N THR A 105 -32.09 26.07 25.38
CA THR A 105 -32.53 27.31 24.76
C THR A 105 -31.62 28.48 25.17
N GLN A 106 -31.64 29.58 24.41
CA GLN A 106 -30.94 30.80 24.75
C GLN A 106 -31.43 31.43 26.07
N ASN A 107 -32.64 31.08 26.53
CA ASN A 107 -33.29 31.58 27.72
C ASN A 107 -33.29 30.57 28.89
N GLY A 108 -32.34 29.65 28.92
CA GLY A 108 -32.14 28.70 30.02
C GLY A 108 -33.04 27.45 30.03
N GLY A 109 -34.09 27.40 29.18
CA GLY A 109 -34.98 26.24 29.06
C GLY A 109 -34.36 25.04 28.36
N ASN A 110 -35.04 23.89 28.44
CA ASN A 110 -34.64 22.65 27.79
C ASN A 110 -35.69 22.23 26.77
N VAL A 111 -35.20 21.76 25.59
CA VAL A 111 -36.00 21.14 24.54
C VAL A 111 -35.51 19.69 24.41
N LYS A 112 -36.42 18.73 24.58
CA LYS A 112 -36.16 17.32 24.47
C LYS A 112 -36.96 16.77 23.32
N VAL A 113 -36.32 16.09 22.39
CA VAL A 113 -36.95 15.49 21.21
C VAL A 113 -36.70 14.00 21.22
N PHE A 114 -37.75 13.21 21.17
CA PHE A 114 -37.69 11.78 21.04
C PHE A 114 -38.13 11.41 19.62
N VAL A 115 -37.32 10.68 18.93
CA VAL A 115 -37.60 10.15 17.58
C VAL A 115 -37.79 8.65 17.69
N ARG A 116 -38.94 8.14 17.29
CA ARG A 116 -39.28 6.71 17.30
C ARG A 116 -39.74 6.29 15.92
N LYS A 117 -39.18 5.19 15.41
CA LYS A 117 -39.67 4.55 14.19
C LYS A 117 -40.76 3.51 14.56
N LYS A 118 -41.94 3.64 13.97
CA LYS A 118 -43.06 2.69 14.14
C LYS A 118 -43.56 2.32 12.76
N ASN A 119 -43.34 1.09 12.33
CA ASN A 119 -43.68 0.62 10.98
C ASN A 119 -43.08 1.52 9.88
N ALA A 120 -43.91 2.05 8.98
CA ALA A 120 -43.54 2.94 7.88
C ALA A 120 -43.52 4.44 8.25
N LYS A 121 -43.55 4.79 9.54
CA LYS A 121 -43.61 6.19 10.04
C LYS A 121 -42.56 6.47 11.09
N TYR A 122 -42.14 7.73 11.16
CA TYR A 122 -41.36 8.30 12.26
C TYR A 122 -42.27 9.18 13.11
N ALA A 123 -42.41 8.87 14.40
CA ALA A 123 -43.11 9.69 15.39
C ALA A 123 -42.10 10.49 16.20
N LEU A 124 -42.28 11.78 16.27
CA LEU A 124 -41.44 12.72 17.01
C LEU A 124 -42.24 13.27 18.14
N TYR A 125 -41.75 13.13 19.38
CA TYR A 125 -42.32 13.75 20.56
C TYR A 125 -41.36 14.85 21.05
N ILE A 126 -41.86 16.11 21.06
CA ILE A 126 -41.06 17.29 21.43
C ILE A 126 -41.59 17.80 22.77
N GLU A 127 -40.71 17.84 23.78
CA GLU A 127 -41.02 18.34 25.11
C GLU A 127 -40.18 19.59 25.39
N VAL A 128 -40.81 20.67 25.85
CA VAL A 128 -40.15 21.91 26.25
C VAL A 128 -40.42 22.18 27.72
N SER A 129 -39.38 22.44 28.49
CA SER A 129 -39.48 22.68 29.94
C SER A 129 -38.57 23.81 30.41
N SER A 130 -38.88 24.37 31.58
CA SER A 130 -38.05 25.38 32.28
C SER A 130 -37.77 26.65 31.47
N LEU A 131 -38.74 27.12 30.66
CA LEU A 131 -38.62 28.40 29.98
C LEU A 131 -38.84 29.54 31.00
N GLU A 132 -37.80 30.32 31.25
CA GLU A 132 -37.89 31.55 32.06
C GLU A 132 -38.42 32.72 31.19
N LEU A 133 -39.73 32.84 31.13
CA LEU A 133 -40.42 33.90 30.44
C LEU A 133 -41.19 34.66 31.50
N GLY A 134 -40.88 35.91 31.75
CA GLY A 134 -41.36 36.73 32.87
C GLY A 134 -42.87 37.06 32.93
N THR A 135 -43.71 36.36 32.16
CA THR A 135 -45.17 36.48 32.13
C THR A 135 -45.85 35.12 32.05
N SER A 136 -46.96 34.94 32.75
CA SER A 136 -47.69 33.67 32.87
C SER A 136 -48.69 33.35 31.75
N ASP A 137 -48.91 34.23 30.79
CA ASP A 137 -49.96 34.06 29.77
C ASP A 137 -49.38 34.18 28.35
N TYR A 138 -48.83 33.06 27.86
CA TYR A 138 -48.29 32.93 26.49
C TYR A 138 -48.62 31.56 25.87
N ARG A 139 -48.78 31.53 24.55
CA ARG A 139 -48.86 30.29 23.75
C ARG A 139 -47.50 30.01 23.13
N LEU A 140 -47.01 28.77 23.31
CA LEU A 140 -45.81 28.32 22.65
C LEU A 140 -46.18 27.67 21.32
N VAL A 141 -45.48 28.07 20.24
CA VAL A 141 -45.69 27.58 18.89
C VAL A 141 -44.35 27.06 18.35
N LEU A 142 -44.34 25.89 17.75
CA LEU A 142 -43.22 25.34 16.98
C LEU A 142 -43.31 25.89 15.55
N THR A 143 -42.33 26.66 15.12
CA THR A 143 -42.15 27.04 13.72
C THR A 143 -41.10 26.11 13.12
N TRP A 144 -41.52 25.24 12.22
CA TRP A 144 -40.64 24.17 11.72
C TRP A 144 -40.73 23.98 10.23
N GLY A 145 -39.72 23.36 9.67
CA GLY A 145 -39.63 22.95 8.26
C GLY A 145 -38.66 21.79 8.06
N ILE A 146 -38.72 21.20 6.89
CA ILE A 146 -37.84 20.08 6.46
C ILE A 146 -36.70 20.68 5.66
N TYR A 147 -35.49 20.26 5.99
CA TYR A 147 -34.27 20.68 5.30
C TYR A 147 -33.45 19.46 4.86
N ARG A 148 -32.96 19.44 3.64
CA ARG A 148 -32.04 18.44 3.10
C ARG A 148 -30.72 19.05 2.65
N SER A 149 -30.77 19.96 1.66
CA SER A 149 -29.59 20.69 1.17
C SER A 149 -29.97 22.05 0.64
N ASP A 150 -28.98 22.92 0.43
CA ASP A 150 -29.22 24.28 -0.15
C ASP A 150 -29.77 24.22 -1.58
N SER A 151 -29.46 23.15 -2.34
CA SER A 151 -29.94 22.91 -3.71
C SER A 151 -31.38 22.39 -3.74
N SER A 152 -31.84 21.74 -2.64
CA SER A 152 -33.18 21.15 -2.49
C SER A 152 -33.98 21.88 -1.41
N CYS A 153 -34.08 23.23 -1.50
CA CYS A 153 -34.84 24.04 -0.55
C CYS A 153 -36.22 23.46 -0.30
N PHE A 154 -36.49 23.13 0.97
CA PHE A 154 -37.81 22.84 1.57
C PHE A 154 -38.73 22.04 0.65
N MET A 155 -38.77 20.71 0.86
CA MET A 155 -39.89 19.94 0.28
C MET A 155 -41.17 20.42 0.95
N PRO A 156 -42.17 20.92 0.18
CA PRO A 156 -43.51 21.09 0.73
C PRO A 156 -43.98 19.72 1.18
N LEU A 157 -44.39 19.58 2.41
CA LEU A 157 -45.21 18.47 2.85
C LEU A 157 -46.46 18.47 1.96
N ASP A 158 -46.81 17.31 1.40
CA ASP A 158 -48.09 17.07 0.77
C ASP A 158 -49.22 17.19 1.82
N SER A 159 -49.47 18.39 2.29
CA SER A 159 -50.58 18.70 3.15
C SER A 159 -51.51 19.65 2.40
N GLN A 160 -52.77 19.26 2.31
CA GLN A 160 -53.84 19.96 1.63
C GLN A 160 -54.13 21.38 2.21
N HIS A 161 -53.28 21.91 3.11
CA HIS A 161 -53.52 23.14 3.87
C HIS A 161 -52.38 24.14 3.94
N LEU A 162 -51.40 24.09 2.98
CA LEU A 162 -50.31 25.06 2.93
C LEU A 162 -50.58 26.12 1.86
N ASP A 163 -50.40 27.39 2.23
CA ASP A 163 -50.28 28.46 1.26
C ASP A 163 -49.15 28.20 0.27
N PRO A 164 -49.39 28.38 -1.05
CA PRO A 164 -48.36 28.23 -2.04
C PRO A 164 -47.22 29.24 -1.82
N GLY A 165 -46.11 28.80 -1.23
CA GLY A 165 -44.95 29.64 -0.92
C GLY A 165 -44.51 29.63 0.55
N ALA A 166 -45.27 29.02 1.46
CA ALA A 166 -44.86 28.88 2.87
C ALA A 166 -43.78 27.79 2.99
N ARG A 167 -42.60 28.19 3.46
CA ARG A 167 -41.43 27.27 3.68
C ARG A 167 -41.41 26.69 5.10
N THR A 168 -42.29 27.12 6.00
CA THR A 168 -42.36 26.69 7.41
C THR A 168 -43.80 26.53 7.82
N MET A 169 -44.05 25.63 8.79
CA MET A 169 -45.32 25.40 9.43
C MET A 169 -45.23 25.87 10.86
N ASP A 170 -46.34 26.45 11.37
CA ASP A 170 -46.54 26.83 12.75
C ASP A 170 -47.50 25.84 13.41
N THR A 171 -47.03 25.11 14.44
CA THR A 171 -47.84 24.13 15.18
C THR A 171 -47.83 24.47 16.67
N PRO A 172 -49.00 24.66 17.31
CA PRO A 172 -49.09 25.01 18.73
C PRO A 172 -48.74 23.82 19.62
N PHE A 173 -48.01 24.08 20.73
CA PHE A 173 -47.79 23.10 21.77
C PHE A 173 -49.04 22.97 22.67
N VAL A 174 -49.19 21.77 23.25
CA VAL A 174 -50.15 21.49 24.31
C VAL A 174 -49.41 21.61 25.65
N GLN A 175 -49.93 22.44 26.57
CA GLN A 175 -49.40 22.57 27.92
C GLN A 175 -50.01 21.50 28.83
N ASN A 176 -49.20 20.74 29.54
CA ASN A 176 -49.68 19.78 30.53
C ASN A 176 -49.88 20.42 31.92
N THR A 177 -50.50 19.66 32.84
CA THR A 177 -50.79 20.10 34.22
C THR A 177 -49.54 20.45 35.06
N PHE A 178 -48.31 20.07 34.59
CA PHE A 178 -47.05 20.37 35.27
C PHE A 178 -46.30 21.54 34.62
N GLY A 179 -46.93 22.32 33.75
CA GLY A 179 -46.34 23.47 33.10
C GLY A 179 -45.32 23.16 31.98
N ARG A 180 -45.25 21.89 31.54
CA ARG A 180 -44.46 21.47 30.39
C ARG A 180 -45.26 21.58 29.11
N PHE A 181 -44.58 21.93 28.01
CA PHE A 181 -45.17 21.97 26.67
C PHE A 181 -44.78 20.71 25.91
N SER A 182 -45.75 20.06 25.26
CA SER A 182 -45.53 18.84 24.45
C SER A 182 -46.18 18.98 23.09
N LEU A 183 -45.56 18.33 22.08
CA LEU A 183 -46.05 18.30 20.72
C LEU A 183 -45.63 16.98 20.08
N GLU A 184 -46.50 16.36 19.27
CA GLU A 184 -46.22 15.19 18.48
C GLU A 184 -46.31 15.50 16.98
N LEU A 185 -45.34 15.03 16.19
CA LEU A 185 -45.30 15.11 14.73
C LEU A 185 -45.06 13.71 14.17
N GLU A 186 -45.73 13.39 13.06
CA GLU A 186 -45.53 12.15 12.33
C GLU A 186 -45.06 12.41 10.90
N PHE A 187 -44.11 11.57 10.40
CA PHE A 187 -43.59 11.64 9.04
C PHE A 187 -43.57 10.22 8.44
N GLU A 188 -43.87 10.12 7.13
CA GLU A 188 -43.77 8.88 6.40
C GLU A 188 -42.28 8.51 6.21
N ALA A 189 -41.91 7.25 6.38
CA ALA A 189 -40.55 6.79 6.18
C ALA A 189 -40.00 7.06 4.76
N LYS A 190 -40.88 7.03 3.74
CA LYS A 190 -40.53 7.37 2.36
C LYS A 190 -40.07 8.83 2.16
N GLN A 191 -40.36 9.74 3.10
CA GLN A 191 -39.96 11.14 3.06
C GLN A 191 -38.54 11.36 3.62
N THR A 192 -38.02 10.37 4.36
CA THR A 192 -36.67 10.47 4.95
C THR A 192 -35.58 10.15 3.92
N PRO A 193 -34.29 10.52 4.16
CA PRO A 193 -33.76 11.27 5.30
C PRO A 193 -33.94 12.78 5.16
N PHE A 194 -34.04 13.49 6.29
CA PHE A 194 -34.08 14.96 6.35
C PHE A 194 -33.78 15.47 7.77
N TYR A 195 -33.49 16.78 7.90
CA TYR A 195 -33.49 17.47 9.20
C TYR A 195 -34.83 18.13 9.43
N LEU A 196 -35.41 17.90 10.62
CA LEU A 196 -36.45 18.77 11.16
C LEU A 196 -35.77 20.01 11.75
N SER A 197 -35.85 21.14 11.06
CA SER A 197 -35.28 22.41 11.51
C SER A 197 -36.39 23.26 12.08
N PHE A 198 -36.26 23.72 13.34
CA PHE A 198 -37.32 24.47 14.00
C PHE A 198 -36.78 25.53 14.93
N LEU A 199 -37.68 26.46 15.30
CA LEU A 199 -37.53 27.42 16.41
C LEU A 199 -38.84 27.48 17.21
N LEU A 200 -38.77 28.01 18.42
CA LEU A 200 -39.92 28.21 19.26
C LEU A 200 -40.34 29.67 19.17
N LYS A 201 -41.65 29.93 19.05
CA LYS A 201 -42.22 31.26 19.13
C LYS A 201 -43.14 31.38 20.35
N CYS A 202 -42.95 32.41 21.15
CA CYS A 202 -43.86 32.78 22.21
C CYS A 202 -44.82 33.82 21.71
N MET A 203 -46.12 33.49 21.62
CA MET A 203 -47.20 34.40 21.24
C MET A 203 -47.87 34.94 22.50
N PHE A 204 -47.78 36.25 22.70
CA PHE A 204 -48.44 36.93 23.82
C PHE A 204 -49.81 37.47 23.37
N ASN A 205 -50.83 37.37 24.24
CA ASN A 205 -52.21 37.74 23.92
C ASN A 205 -52.38 39.24 23.60
N SER A 206 -51.38 40.05 23.82
CA SER A 206 -51.46 41.51 23.67
C SER A 206 -50.72 42.13 22.49
N ASN A 207 -49.86 41.39 21.80
CA ASN A 207 -49.09 41.91 20.66
C ASN A 207 -48.89 40.88 19.61
N SER A 208 -49.04 41.21 18.34
CA SER A 208 -48.85 40.35 17.16
C SER A 208 -47.40 40.01 16.82
N SER A 209 -46.39 40.46 17.57
CA SER A 209 -44.99 40.12 17.37
C SER A 209 -44.54 39.14 18.43
N GLY A 210 -44.50 37.84 18.07
CA GLY A 210 -43.99 36.76 18.92
C GLY A 210 -42.47 36.84 19.12
N SER A 211 -41.98 36.54 20.33
CA SER A 211 -40.56 36.43 20.64
C SER A 211 -40.04 35.05 20.16
N GLU A 212 -38.99 35.03 19.32
CA GLU A 212 -38.34 33.84 18.88
C GLU A 212 -37.36 33.31 19.92
N ILE A 213 -37.40 32.01 20.22
CA ILE A 213 -36.46 31.31 21.09
C ILE A 213 -35.66 30.31 20.22
N ARG A 214 -34.35 30.46 20.28
CA ARG A 214 -33.37 29.63 19.56
C ARG A 214 -32.58 28.82 20.56
N ASN A 215 -31.72 27.94 20.07
CA ASN A 215 -30.79 27.19 20.91
C ASN A 215 -29.77 28.13 21.60
N HIS A 216 -29.03 27.62 22.56
CA HIS A 216 -28.02 28.39 23.33
C HIS A 216 -26.92 29.03 22.44
N LYS A 217 -26.73 28.55 21.21
CA LYS A 217 -25.82 29.11 20.19
C LYS A 217 -26.52 30.15 19.29
N LYS A 218 -27.75 30.53 19.58
CA LYS A 218 -28.60 31.43 18.78
C LYS A 218 -28.97 30.92 17.39
N ALA A 219 -28.76 29.61 17.13
CA ALA A 219 -29.15 28.94 15.90
C ALA A 219 -30.54 28.27 16.01
N LYS A 220 -31.11 27.82 14.90
CA LYS A 220 -32.29 26.94 14.89
C LYS A 220 -31.95 25.62 15.57
N PHE A 221 -32.97 24.93 16.09
CA PHE A 221 -32.83 23.53 16.50
C PHE A 221 -32.87 22.65 15.26
N SER A 222 -32.07 21.61 15.22
CA SER A 222 -31.98 20.67 14.09
C SER A 222 -31.94 19.23 14.59
N VAL A 223 -32.85 18.39 14.10
CA VAL A 223 -33.00 16.99 14.49
C VAL A 223 -33.00 16.14 13.25
N PRO A 224 -32.07 15.18 13.09
CA PRO A 224 -32.04 14.27 11.94
C PRO A 224 -33.15 13.23 12.06
N ILE A 225 -33.84 12.95 10.94
CA ILE A 225 -34.95 12.00 10.82
C ILE A 225 -34.62 11.02 9.68
N GLY A 226 -34.62 9.72 9.98
CA GLY A 226 -34.27 8.66 9.04
C GLY A 226 -32.76 8.46 8.87
N PHE A 227 -31.99 9.21 9.65
CA PHE A 227 -30.55 9.03 9.79
C PHE A 227 -30.09 9.50 11.16
N SER A 228 -28.88 9.16 11.55
CA SER A 228 -28.29 9.58 12.83
C SER A 228 -26.93 10.23 12.61
N SER A 229 -26.35 10.76 13.67
CA SER A 229 -24.98 11.29 13.60
C SER A 229 -23.97 10.25 13.08
N GLY A 230 -24.20 8.97 13.31
CA GLY A 230 -23.25 7.92 12.98
C GLY A 230 -22.00 7.96 13.86
N TYR A 231 -20.94 7.31 13.37
CA TYR A 231 -19.68 7.13 14.08
C TYR A 231 -18.51 7.65 13.23
N PRO A 232 -17.49 8.29 13.84
CA PRO A 232 -16.33 8.81 13.12
C PRO A 232 -15.33 7.73 12.68
N ASP A 233 -15.55 6.48 13.07
CA ASP A 233 -14.68 5.33 12.80
C ASP A 233 -15.53 4.06 12.55
N PRO A 234 -15.15 3.19 11.58
CA PRO A 234 -14.05 3.33 10.62
C PRO A 234 -14.31 4.40 9.55
N LEU A 235 -13.25 4.92 8.93
CA LEU A 235 -13.38 5.82 7.78
C LEU A 235 -13.90 5.06 6.55
N GLY A 236 -14.67 5.77 5.71
CA GLY A 236 -15.36 5.21 4.56
C GLY A 236 -16.78 4.76 4.86
N LEU A 237 -17.34 3.98 3.95
CA LEU A 237 -18.62 3.30 4.11
C LEU A 237 -18.45 2.01 4.90
N SER A 238 -19.23 1.85 5.95
CA SER A 238 -19.32 0.59 6.71
C SER A 238 -20.77 0.21 6.96
N PHE A 239 -21.01 -1.09 7.09
CA PHE A 239 -22.33 -1.65 7.31
C PHE A 239 -22.42 -2.21 8.72
N SER A 240 -23.53 -1.95 9.39
CA SER A 240 -23.83 -2.50 10.71
C SER A 240 -24.68 -3.75 10.59
N THR A 241 -24.69 -4.58 11.61
CA THR A 241 -25.48 -5.82 11.66
C THR A 241 -27.00 -5.64 11.52
N ASP A 242 -27.50 -4.42 11.81
CA ASP A 242 -28.90 -4.03 11.64
C ASP A 242 -29.23 -3.52 10.22
N GLY A 243 -28.26 -3.58 9.29
CA GLY A 243 -28.40 -3.10 7.92
C GLY A 243 -28.27 -1.59 7.76
N SER A 244 -27.89 -0.85 8.82
CA SER A 244 -27.58 0.58 8.69
C SER A 244 -26.22 0.81 8.05
N MET A 245 -26.09 1.91 7.30
CA MET A 245 -24.87 2.30 6.61
C MET A 245 -24.26 3.50 7.31
N ASN A 246 -23.02 3.39 7.75
CA ASN A 246 -22.24 4.48 8.32
C ASN A 246 -21.25 5.05 7.32
N PHE A 247 -21.27 6.36 7.13
CA PHE A 247 -20.38 7.12 6.27
C PHE A 247 -19.47 7.95 7.15
N ALA A 248 -18.17 7.83 7.03
CA ALA A 248 -17.21 8.61 7.78
C ALA A 248 -16.02 9.00 6.90
N PHE A 249 -15.68 10.27 6.86
CA PHE A 249 -14.52 10.74 6.10
C PHE A 249 -13.90 11.98 6.75
N PHE A 250 -12.61 12.11 6.54
CA PHE A 250 -11.82 13.19 7.12
C PHE A 250 -11.82 14.41 6.19
N SER A 251 -12.18 15.58 6.74
CA SER A 251 -11.86 16.88 6.17
C SER A 251 -11.80 17.94 7.26
N ARG A 252 -10.61 18.46 7.51
CA ARG A 252 -10.35 19.48 8.51
C ARG A 252 -10.87 20.85 8.10
N ASN A 253 -10.66 21.19 6.82
CA ASN A 253 -10.88 22.53 6.30
C ASN A 253 -12.26 22.72 5.63
N ALA A 254 -13.07 21.67 5.48
CA ALA A 254 -14.42 21.79 4.99
C ALA A 254 -15.31 22.53 6.02
N GLU A 255 -16.03 23.56 5.58
CA GLU A 255 -17.03 24.29 6.36
C GLU A 255 -18.39 23.61 6.32
N GLY A 256 -18.68 22.86 5.27
CA GLY A 256 -19.88 22.05 5.08
C GLY A 256 -19.63 20.88 4.18
N MET A 257 -20.47 19.84 4.31
CA MET A 257 -20.37 18.62 3.56
C MET A 257 -21.75 18.12 3.13
N VAL A 258 -21.86 17.73 1.87
CA VAL A 258 -23.10 17.16 1.31
C VAL A 258 -22.83 15.71 0.93
N LEU A 259 -23.62 14.81 1.48
CA LEU A 259 -23.66 13.42 1.08
C LEU A 259 -24.63 13.27 -0.10
N CYS A 260 -24.13 12.81 -1.23
CA CYS A 260 -24.85 12.72 -2.49
C CYS A 260 -25.11 11.25 -2.85
N PHE A 261 -26.37 10.89 -3.14
CA PHE A 261 -26.77 9.55 -3.52
C PHE A 261 -27.28 9.52 -4.95
N TYR A 262 -26.99 8.43 -5.64
CA TYR A 262 -27.40 8.17 -7.02
C TYR A 262 -28.22 6.89 -7.09
N ASP A 263 -29.19 6.88 -7.99
CA ASP A 263 -29.90 5.66 -8.41
C ASP A 263 -29.31 5.10 -9.71
N ASP A 264 -29.75 3.91 -10.11
CA ASP A 264 -29.24 3.28 -11.34
C ASP A 264 -29.70 3.98 -12.63
N SER A 265 -30.72 4.87 -12.55
CA SER A 265 -31.35 5.49 -13.71
C SER A 265 -30.69 6.82 -14.13
N THR A 266 -30.04 7.51 -13.18
CA THR A 266 -29.46 8.85 -13.43
C THR A 266 -28.08 8.97 -12.76
N THR A 267 -27.03 9.03 -13.59
CA THR A 267 -25.66 9.27 -13.11
C THR A 267 -25.22 10.74 -13.20
N ASP A 268 -26.04 11.59 -13.83
CA ASP A 268 -25.69 13.00 -14.09
C ASP A 268 -25.94 13.91 -12.90
N LYS A 269 -26.98 13.62 -12.11
CA LYS A 269 -27.33 14.40 -10.92
C LYS A 269 -27.66 13.46 -9.77
N PRO A 270 -27.28 13.83 -8.54
CA PRO A 270 -27.71 13.08 -7.35
C PRO A 270 -29.24 13.01 -7.26
N ALA A 271 -29.76 11.80 -6.99
CA ALA A 271 -31.17 11.58 -6.70
C ALA A 271 -31.54 12.14 -5.30
N LEU A 272 -30.59 12.12 -4.38
CA LEU A 272 -30.71 12.72 -3.04
C LEU A 272 -29.42 13.42 -2.64
N GLU A 273 -29.54 14.59 -2.07
CA GLU A 273 -28.45 15.34 -1.41
C GLU A 273 -28.81 15.59 0.04
N LEU A 274 -27.86 15.29 0.94
CA LEU A 274 -28.00 15.51 2.38
C LEU A 274 -26.86 16.40 2.87
N ASP A 275 -27.18 17.63 3.23
CA ASP A 275 -26.22 18.59 3.78
C ASP A 275 -25.99 18.28 5.27
N LEU A 276 -24.78 17.85 5.62
CA LEU A 276 -24.46 17.42 6.99
C LEU A 276 -24.32 18.63 7.92
N ASP A 277 -25.01 18.59 9.07
CA ASP A 277 -24.89 19.61 10.09
C ASP A 277 -23.57 19.43 10.88
N PRO A 278 -22.65 20.40 10.85
CA PRO A 278 -21.37 20.29 11.55
C PRO A 278 -21.47 20.15 13.06
N HIS A 279 -22.61 20.47 13.65
CA HIS A 279 -22.85 20.30 15.08
C HIS A 279 -23.35 18.90 15.47
N VAL A 280 -23.87 18.13 14.52
CA VAL A 280 -24.43 16.79 14.70
C VAL A 280 -23.55 15.74 14.05
N ASN A 281 -23.05 16.04 12.86
CA ASN A 281 -22.42 15.08 11.95
C ASN A 281 -20.90 15.26 11.83
N ARG A 282 -20.27 15.90 12.83
CA ARG A 282 -18.81 16.09 12.85
C ARG A 282 -18.24 15.84 14.25
N SER A 283 -17.21 15.01 14.32
CA SER A 283 -16.39 14.76 15.50
C SER A 283 -14.93 15.11 15.22
N GLY A 284 -14.46 16.23 15.78
CA GLY A 284 -13.15 16.76 15.40
C GLY A 284 -13.10 17.12 13.92
N ASP A 285 -12.20 16.50 13.19
CA ASP A 285 -12.02 16.72 11.74
C ASP A 285 -12.70 15.64 10.86
N VAL A 286 -13.45 14.72 11.49
CA VAL A 286 -14.17 13.65 10.78
C VAL A 286 -15.65 13.98 10.68
N TRP A 287 -16.17 14.00 9.46
CA TRP A 287 -17.58 14.09 9.14
C TRP A 287 -18.18 12.68 9.09
N HIS A 288 -19.38 12.50 9.67
CA HIS A 288 -19.99 11.18 9.74
C HIS A 288 -21.52 11.27 9.78
N ALA A 289 -22.16 10.26 9.18
CA ALA A 289 -23.60 10.07 9.22
C ALA A 289 -23.94 8.60 9.11
N SER A 290 -24.98 8.14 9.81
CA SER A 290 -25.49 6.78 9.64
C SER A 290 -26.93 6.83 9.15
N LEU A 291 -27.20 6.12 8.04
CA LEU A 291 -28.51 5.99 7.44
C LEU A 291 -29.14 4.65 7.81
N GLU A 292 -30.40 4.70 8.24
CA GLU A 292 -31.19 3.52 8.61
C GLU A 292 -32.05 3.05 7.42
N GLY A 293 -32.05 1.77 7.13
CA GLY A 293 -32.97 1.11 6.20
C GLY A 293 -32.41 0.81 4.82
N ALA A 294 -33.14 0.00 4.06
CA ALA A 294 -32.82 -0.35 2.67
C ALA A 294 -33.22 0.81 1.75
N TRP A 295 -32.21 1.45 1.16
CA TRP A 295 -32.41 2.52 0.21
C TRP A 295 -32.32 1.98 -1.23
N THR A 296 -33.03 2.62 -2.16
CA THR A 296 -32.99 2.27 -3.59
C THR A 296 -31.78 2.84 -4.31
N PHE A 297 -30.91 3.58 -3.59
CA PHE A 297 -29.70 4.16 -4.17
C PHE A 297 -28.64 3.10 -4.39
N SER A 298 -27.92 3.24 -5.50
CA SER A 298 -26.87 2.30 -5.89
C SER A 298 -25.47 2.81 -5.63
N SER A 299 -25.30 4.15 -5.60
CA SER A 299 -23.99 4.77 -5.51
C SER A 299 -24.02 6.06 -4.70
N TYR A 300 -22.83 6.51 -4.22
CA TYR A 300 -22.69 7.68 -3.38
C TYR A 300 -21.38 8.43 -3.63
N GLY A 301 -21.35 9.68 -3.19
CA GLY A 301 -20.16 10.50 -3.16
C GLY A 301 -20.35 11.72 -2.26
N TYR A 302 -19.34 12.56 -2.17
CA TYR A 302 -19.35 13.74 -1.30
C TYR A 302 -19.17 15.01 -2.11
N ARG A 303 -19.81 16.10 -1.67
CA ARG A 303 -19.52 17.46 -2.12
C ARG A 303 -19.08 18.30 -0.94
N CYS A 304 -17.88 18.88 -1.02
CA CYS A 304 -17.31 19.70 0.05
C CYS A 304 -17.55 21.17 -0.20
N LYS A 305 -17.85 21.92 0.86
CA LYS A 305 -18.07 23.38 0.86
C LYS A 305 -16.98 24.06 1.72
N GLY A 306 -16.51 25.24 1.32
CA GLY A 306 -15.55 26.05 2.09
C GLY A 306 -14.15 26.12 1.53
N GLY A 307 -13.19 26.61 2.31
CA GLY A 307 -11.82 26.92 1.93
C GLY A 307 -10.87 25.74 1.79
N ILE A 308 -11.21 24.77 0.95
CA ILE A 308 -10.57 23.46 0.87
C ILE A 308 -9.30 23.47 0.00
N LEU A 309 -9.16 24.45 -0.91
CA LEU A 309 -8.09 24.51 -1.91
C LEU A 309 -7.13 25.67 -1.68
N GLN A 310 -5.87 25.43 -2.00
CA GLN A 310 -4.84 26.45 -2.07
C GLN A 310 -4.87 27.11 -3.46
N GLY A 311 -5.33 28.37 -3.56
CA GLY A 311 -5.25 29.20 -4.75
C GLY A 311 -6.58 29.46 -5.50
N GLU A 312 -6.49 30.15 -6.66
CA GLU A 312 -7.65 30.70 -7.41
C GLU A 312 -8.58 29.64 -8.06
N THR A 313 -8.20 28.37 -8.06
CA THR A 313 -8.96 27.27 -8.67
C THR A 313 -10.08 26.73 -7.78
N GLY A 314 -10.25 27.29 -6.57
CA GLY A 314 -11.20 26.82 -5.54
C GLY A 314 -12.66 26.74 -5.95
N LYS A 315 -13.12 27.55 -6.90
CA LYS A 315 -14.54 27.58 -7.32
C LYS A 315 -15.00 26.33 -8.07
N VAL A 316 -14.12 25.64 -8.78
CA VAL A 316 -14.49 24.50 -9.65
C VAL A 316 -14.81 23.22 -8.85
N TYR A 317 -14.23 23.05 -7.66
CA TYR A 317 -14.41 21.83 -6.89
C TYR A 317 -15.65 21.84 -5.99
N VAL A 318 -16.15 23.01 -5.58
CA VAL A 318 -17.31 23.14 -4.67
C VAL A 318 -18.59 22.53 -5.27
N GLU A 319 -18.70 22.46 -6.59
CA GLU A 319 -19.88 21.90 -7.27
C GLU A 319 -19.73 20.42 -7.66
N ARG A 320 -18.51 19.89 -7.66
CA ARG A 320 -18.23 18.52 -8.11
C ARG A 320 -18.42 17.51 -7.00
N VAL A 321 -19.10 16.40 -7.31
CA VAL A 321 -19.17 15.25 -6.40
C VAL A 321 -17.87 14.47 -6.47
N LEU A 322 -17.31 14.12 -5.31
CA LEU A 322 -16.02 13.49 -5.11
C LEU A 322 -16.21 12.05 -4.66
N LEU A 323 -15.28 11.18 -5.10
CA LEU A 323 -15.20 9.79 -4.65
C LEU A 323 -14.80 9.74 -3.16
N ASP A 324 -15.41 8.84 -2.41
CA ASP A 324 -14.94 8.49 -1.06
C ASP A 324 -13.50 7.94 -1.13
N PRO A 325 -12.54 8.49 -0.38
CA PRO A 325 -11.17 8.00 -0.32
C PRO A 325 -11.02 6.54 0.11
N TYR A 326 -12.01 6.01 0.82
CA TYR A 326 -12.05 4.64 1.34
C TYR A 326 -13.05 3.74 0.59
N ALA A 327 -13.61 4.18 -0.53
CA ALA A 327 -14.55 3.36 -1.31
C ALA A 327 -13.91 2.03 -1.75
N ARG A 328 -14.51 0.92 -1.39
CA ARG A 328 -14.00 -0.42 -1.74
C ARG A 328 -14.46 -0.88 -3.11
N ILE A 329 -15.59 -0.38 -3.57
CA ILE A 329 -16.14 -0.64 -4.90
C ILE A 329 -16.38 0.69 -5.58
N ILE A 330 -15.78 0.88 -6.76
CA ILE A 330 -15.81 2.12 -7.53
C ILE A 330 -16.57 1.89 -8.82
N VAL A 331 -17.47 2.81 -9.14
CA VAL A 331 -18.23 2.80 -10.40
C VAL A 331 -17.77 3.95 -11.27
N ASN A 332 -17.54 3.66 -12.56
CA ASN A 332 -17.33 4.70 -13.57
C ASN A 332 -18.68 5.32 -13.90
N SER A 333 -18.79 6.62 -13.79
CA SER A 333 -19.98 7.33 -14.24
C SER A 333 -20.09 7.28 -15.76
N THR A 334 -21.24 6.89 -16.26
CA THR A 334 -21.56 6.87 -17.70
C THR A 334 -21.95 8.24 -18.25
N ALA A 335 -21.95 9.26 -17.39
CA ALA A 335 -22.36 10.60 -17.72
C ALA A 335 -21.49 11.21 -18.84
N ASN A 336 -22.16 11.80 -19.85
CA ASN A 336 -21.49 12.55 -20.90
C ASN A 336 -20.74 13.75 -20.29
N HIS A 337 -19.42 13.74 -20.37
CA HIS A 337 -18.49 14.70 -19.74
C HIS A 337 -18.60 16.15 -20.24
N GLY A 338 -19.71 16.53 -20.90
CA GLY A 338 -19.87 17.85 -21.50
C GLY A 338 -19.98 19.03 -20.53
N SER A 339 -20.39 18.82 -19.27
CA SER A 339 -20.57 19.91 -18.29
C SER A 339 -19.43 20.04 -17.28
N GLY A 340 -18.49 19.09 -17.22
CA GLY A 340 -17.38 19.11 -16.24
C GLY A 340 -17.78 18.88 -14.77
N LEU A 341 -19.05 18.82 -14.46
CA LEU A 341 -19.62 18.73 -13.11
C LEU A 341 -19.93 17.28 -12.69
N SER A 342 -20.17 16.38 -13.63
CA SER A 342 -20.46 14.97 -13.36
C SER A 342 -19.21 14.26 -12.83
N PRO A 343 -19.33 13.46 -11.77
CA PRO A 343 -18.20 12.71 -11.22
C PRO A 343 -17.74 11.64 -12.22
N LYS A 344 -16.42 11.51 -12.40
CA LYS A 344 -15.87 10.42 -13.23
C LYS A 344 -15.95 9.07 -12.49
N TYR A 345 -15.78 9.10 -11.17
CA TYR A 345 -15.80 7.93 -10.28
C TYR A 345 -16.65 8.23 -9.05
N ILE A 346 -17.46 7.26 -8.64
CA ILE A 346 -18.28 7.31 -7.39
C ILE A 346 -18.20 5.97 -6.65
N GLY A 347 -18.45 5.97 -5.36
CA GLY A 347 -18.50 4.77 -4.54
C GLY A 347 -19.82 4.00 -4.74
N ARG A 348 -19.80 2.68 -4.74
CA ARG A 348 -21.01 1.85 -4.77
C ARG A 348 -21.53 1.60 -3.35
N LEU A 349 -22.86 1.59 -3.20
CA LEU A 349 -23.56 1.33 -1.93
C LEU A 349 -23.86 -0.17 -1.79
N CYS A 350 -22.83 -0.96 -1.66
CA CYS A 350 -22.97 -2.38 -1.34
C CYS A 350 -21.75 -2.87 -0.60
N GLU A 351 -21.92 -3.93 0.19
CA GLU A 351 -20.80 -4.67 0.75
C GLU A 351 -19.93 -5.28 -0.34
N GLU A 352 -18.66 -5.52 -0.03
CA GLU A 352 -17.80 -6.30 -0.90
C GLU A 352 -18.38 -7.70 -1.07
N PRO A 353 -18.29 -8.28 -2.29
CA PRO A 353 -18.80 -9.62 -2.52
C PRO A 353 -18.06 -10.61 -1.60
N ALA A 354 -18.84 -11.44 -0.90
CA ALA A 354 -18.28 -12.54 -0.13
C ALA A 354 -17.44 -13.44 -1.05
N PHE A 355 -16.27 -13.82 -0.58
CA PHE A 355 -15.36 -14.70 -1.30
C PHE A 355 -14.94 -15.86 -0.43
N GLU A 356 -14.94 -17.06 -0.99
CA GLU A 356 -14.62 -18.30 -0.27
C GLU A 356 -13.11 -18.55 -0.23
N TRP A 357 -12.50 -18.20 0.88
CA TRP A 357 -11.07 -18.36 1.14
C TRP A 357 -10.70 -19.67 1.88
N SER A 358 -11.67 -20.52 2.27
CA SER A 358 -11.45 -21.63 3.22
C SER A 358 -10.29 -22.56 2.89
N ASP A 359 -9.99 -22.73 1.60
CA ASP A 359 -8.88 -23.58 1.14
C ASP A 359 -7.58 -22.81 0.87
N ASP A 360 -7.57 -21.50 1.08
CA ASP A 360 -6.41 -20.67 0.82
C ASP A 360 -5.37 -20.83 1.94
N VAL A 361 -4.14 -21.15 1.54
CA VAL A 361 -2.99 -21.26 2.43
C VAL A 361 -1.87 -20.40 1.88
N HIS A 362 -1.54 -19.31 2.58
CA HIS A 362 -0.39 -18.50 2.24
C HIS A 362 0.89 -19.34 2.16
N PRO A 363 1.69 -19.25 1.10
CA PRO A 363 2.93 -20.00 0.98
C PRO A 363 3.94 -19.68 2.08
N ASN A 364 3.92 -18.44 2.61
CA ASN A 364 4.78 -17.96 3.70
C ASN A 364 6.26 -18.33 3.50
N LEU A 365 6.78 -18.11 2.32
CA LEU A 365 8.15 -18.42 1.97
C LEU A 365 9.13 -17.56 2.76
N ASP A 366 10.24 -18.16 3.19
CA ASP A 366 11.36 -17.40 3.72
C ASP A 366 11.93 -16.47 2.65
N MET A 367 12.36 -15.26 3.05
CA MET A 367 12.82 -14.23 2.12
C MET A 367 13.95 -14.73 1.20
N GLU A 368 14.89 -15.49 1.75
CA GLU A 368 16.03 -16.07 1.01
C GLU A 368 15.64 -17.10 -0.06
N LYS A 369 14.44 -17.68 0.05
CA LYS A 369 13.91 -18.67 -0.91
C LYS A 369 13.14 -18.05 -2.06
N LEU A 370 12.84 -16.75 -1.99
CA LEU A 370 12.06 -16.05 -3.01
C LEU A 370 12.82 -15.98 -4.34
N ILE A 371 12.07 -16.19 -5.41
CA ILE A 371 12.47 -16.01 -6.81
C ILE A 371 11.31 -15.29 -7.48
N VAL A 372 11.51 -14.02 -7.80
CA VAL A 372 10.42 -13.09 -8.13
C VAL A 372 10.32 -12.88 -9.64
N TYR A 373 9.09 -12.91 -10.15
CA TYR A 373 8.75 -12.53 -11.51
C TYR A 373 7.88 -11.26 -11.50
N ARG A 374 8.44 -10.16 -11.99
CA ARG A 374 7.77 -8.85 -12.06
C ARG A 374 6.98 -8.76 -13.35
N LEU A 375 5.68 -8.46 -13.27
CA LEU A 375 4.82 -8.39 -14.44
C LEU A 375 3.71 -7.34 -14.36
N ASN A 376 3.26 -6.88 -15.53
CA ASN A 376 2.07 -6.04 -15.69
C ASN A 376 0.88 -6.91 -16.08
N VAL A 377 -0.19 -6.89 -15.30
CA VAL A 377 -1.39 -7.73 -15.52
C VAL A 377 -1.94 -7.60 -16.94
N LYS A 378 -2.14 -6.36 -17.42
CA LYS A 378 -2.70 -6.11 -18.74
C LYS A 378 -1.76 -6.57 -19.87
N ARG A 379 -0.53 -6.06 -19.85
CA ARG A 379 0.46 -6.34 -20.90
C ARG A 379 0.85 -7.82 -20.97
N PHE A 380 0.68 -8.58 -19.90
CA PHE A 380 1.04 -9.99 -19.88
C PHE A 380 0.20 -10.81 -20.86
N THR A 381 -1.09 -10.52 -20.99
CA THR A 381 -1.98 -11.36 -21.81
C THR A 381 -2.78 -10.61 -22.88
N GLU A 382 -2.72 -9.28 -22.98
CA GLU A 382 -3.54 -8.50 -23.94
C GLU A 382 -3.16 -8.72 -25.40
N HIS A 383 -1.94 -9.18 -25.68
CA HIS A 383 -1.50 -9.43 -27.06
C HIS A 383 -2.22 -10.64 -27.67
N LYS A 384 -2.58 -10.57 -28.96
CA LYS A 384 -3.32 -11.63 -29.67
C LYS A 384 -2.63 -12.98 -29.65
N SER A 385 -1.30 -13.01 -29.51
CA SER A 385 -0.52 -14.26 -29.37
C SER A 385 -0.81 -15.03 -28.09
N SER A 386 -1.47 -14.41 -27.08
CA SER A 386 -1.93 -15.11 -25.88
C SER A 386 -3.01 -16.15 -26.18
N GLN A 387 -3.73 -16.01 -27.30
CA GLN A 387 -4.83 -16.88 -27.73
C GLN A 387 -5.99 -16.92 -26.72
N LEU A 388 -6.13 -15.88 -25.89
CA LEU A 388 -7.22 -15.72 -24.95
C LEU A 388 -8.36 -14.93 -25.59
N SER A 389 -9.58 -15.16 -25.12
CA SER A 389 -10.75 -14.36 -25.52
C SER A 389 -10.60 -12.91 -25.06
N SER A 390 -11.22 -11.99 -25.78
CA SER A 390 -11.09 -10.53 -25.54
C SER A 390 -11.62 -10.07 -24.18
N ASP A 391 -12.49 -10.84 -23.55
CA ASP A 391 -13.09 -10.57 -22.24
C ASP A 391 -12.16 -10.90 -21.07
N ILE A 392 -11.20 -11.82 -21.25
CA ILE A 392 -10.22 -12.20 -20.23
C ILE A 392 -8.78 -11.79 -20.56
N ALA A 393 -8.46 -11.50 -21.81
CA ALA A 393 -7.15 -11.01 -22.22
C ALA A 393 -6.83 -9.68 -21.54
N GLY A 394 -5.68 -9.54 -20.89
CA GLY A 394 -5.26 -8.36 -20.14
C GLY A 394 -5.89 -8.21 -18.75
N THR A 395 -6.50 -9.27 -18.21
CA THR A 395 -7.17 -9.28 -16.92
C THR A 395 -6.49 -10.22 -15.92
N PHE A 396 -6.92 -10.20 -14.63
CA PHE A 396 -6.48 -11.15 -13.61
C PHE A 396 -6.81 -12.60 -14.02
N ALA A 397 -7.98 -12.83 -14.62
CA ALA A 397 -8.35 -14.14 -15.16
C ALA A 397 -7.39 -14.60 -16.27
N GLY A 398 -6.99 -13.67 -17.16
CA GLY A 398 -6.01 -13.97 -18.21
C GLY A 398 -4.62 -14.36 -17.64
N LEU A 399 -4.22 -13.78 -16.52
CA LEU A 399 -3.00 -14.18 -15.81
C LEU A 399 -3.15 -15.60 -15.27
N THR A 400 -4.27 -15.94 -14.66
CA THR A 400 -4.57 -17.30 -14.16
C THR A 400 -4.50 -18.34 -15.26
N GLU A 401 -5.05 -18.04 -16.45
CA GLU A 401 -4.96 -18.95 -17.61
C GLU A 401 -3.50 -19.20 -18.08
N LYS A 402 -2.60 -18.28 -17.77
CA LYS A 402 -1.17 -18.37 -18.11
C LYS A 402 -0.28 -18.80 -16.94
N LEU A 403 -0.85 -19.27 -15.84
CA LEU A 403 -0.14 -19.72 -14.65
C LEU A 403 0.90 -20.81 -14.95
N ASN A 404 0.63 -21.69 -15.89
CA ASN A 404 1.57 -22.75 -16.30
C ASN A 404 2.91 -22.19 -16.81
N HIS A 405 2.93 -21.03 -17.45
CA HIS A 405 4.19 -20.40 -17.86
C HIS A 405 5.02 -19.99 -16.64
N ILE A 406 4.37 -19.35 -15.65
CA ILE A 406 5.02 -18.92 -14.40
C ILE A 406 5.61 -20.13 -13.66
N LYS A 407 4.84 -21.22 -13.56
CA LYS A 407 5.28 -22.50 -12.97
C LYS A 407 6.46 -23.12 -13.72
N ASN A 408 6.42 -23.14 -15.06
CA ASN A 408 7.46 -23.73 -15.88
C ASN A 408 8.78 -22.95 -15.83
N LEU A 409 8.74 -21.65 -15.58
CA LEU A 409 9.91 -20.85 -15.26
C LEU A 409 10.53 -21.27 -13.91
N GLY A 410 9.70 -21.73 -12.95
CA GLY A 410 10.13 -22.15 -11.62
C GLY A 410 10.12 -21.01 -10.58
N VAL A 411 9.58 -19.85 -10.91
CA VAL A 411 9.44 -18.73 -9.96
C VAL A 411 8.39 -19.05 -8.90
N ASN A 412 8.57 -18.53 -7.70
CA ASN A 412 7.69 -18.77 -6.54
C ASN A 412 7.09 -17.50 -5.93
N ALA A 413 7.29 -16.35 -6.57
CA ALA A 413 6.59 -15.11 -6.24
C ALA A 413 6.35 -14.29 -7.50
N VAL A 414 5.19 -13.65 -7.61
CA VAL A 414 4.89 -12.65 -8.64
C VAL A 414 4.86 -11.28 -8.00
N LEU A 415 5.52 -10.31 -8.63
CA LEU A 415 5.44 -8.89 -8.26
C LEU A 415 4.60 -8.18 -9.31
N LEU A 416 3.35 -7.87 -8.97
CA LEU A 416 2.43 -7.20 -9.86
C LEU A 416 2.71 -5.69 -9.88
N GLU A 417 2.87 -5.12 -11.07
CA GLU A 417 2.87 -3.66 -11.25
C GLU A 417 1.57 -3.05 -10.73
N PRO A 418 1.52 -1.74 -10.43
CA PRO A 418 0.39 -1.16 -9.71
C PRO A 418 -0.96 -1.51 -10.33
N ILE A 419 -1.89 -1.97 -9.50
CA ILE A 419 -3.20 -2.47 -9.89
C ILE A 419 -4.35 -1.54 -9.48
N PHE A 420 -4.04 -0.45 -8.79
CA PHE A 420 -5.03 0.53 -8.35
C PHE A 420 -5.70 1.24 -9.54
N PRO A 421 -6.89 1.84 -9.36
CA PRO A 421 -7.44 2.78 -10.33
C PRO A 421 -6.47 3.93 -10.57
N PHE A 422 -6.17 4.23 -11.83
CA PHE A 422 -5.13 5.17 -12.21
C PHE A 422 -5.57 6.10 -13.35
N ASP A 423 -4.73 7.07 -13.67
CA ASP A 423 -4.89 7.91 -14.85
C ASP A 423 -4.49 7.14 -16.11
N GLU A 424 -5.47 6.77 -16.94
CA GLU A 424 -5.23 5.94 -18.12
C GLU A 424 -4.27 6.59 -19.14
N GLN A 425 -4.18 7.94 -19.14
CA GLN A 425 -3.27 8.66 -20.05
C GLN A 425 -1.82 8.65 -19.53
N LYS A 426 -1.64 8.66 -18.18
CA LYS A 426 -0.33 8.68 -17.53
C LYS A 426 0.18 7.29 -17.15
N GLY A 427 -0.71 6.31 -17.01
CA GLY A 427 -0.37 4.91 -16.70
C GLY A 427 -0.49 4.56 -15.21
N PRO A 428 -0.21 3.27 -14.85
CA PRO A 428 -0.55 2.71 -13.54
C PRO A 428 0.24 3.32 -12.36
N PHE A 429 1.32 4.03 -12.63
CA PHE A 429 2.08 4.73 -11.58
C PHE A 429 1.46 6.06 -11.16
N PHE A 430 0.30 6.46 -11.71
CA PHE A 430 -0.46 7.65 -11.30
C PHE A 430 -1.82 7.23 -10.69
N PRO A 431 -1.84 6.75 -9.44
CA PRO A 431 -3.04 6.23 -8.80
C PRO A 431 -4.06 7.33 -8.53
N ARG A 432 -5.35 6.97 -8.61
CA ARG A 432 -6.49 7.81 -8.24
C ARG A 432 -7.14 7.38 -6.92
N HIS A 433 -6.88 6.13 -6.51
CA HIS A 433 -7.50 5.50 -5.35
C HIS A 433 -6.65 4.34 -4.85
N PHE A 434 -6.86 3.87 -3.58
CA PHE A 434 -5.96 2.91 -2.93
C PHE A 434 -6.63 1.66 -2.34
N PHE A 435 -7.98 1.55 -2.39
CA PHE A 435 -8.72 0.46 -1.72
C PHE A 435 -9.46 -0.48 -2.67
N SER A 436 -9.34 -0.32 -3.97
CA SER A 436 -10.01 -1.14 -4.98
C SER A 436 -9.04 -1.49 -6.10
N PRO A 437 -9.13 -2.68 -6.70
CA PRO A 437 -8.41 -2.95 -7.94
C PRO A 437 -9.04 -2.16 -9.10
N SER A 438 -8.23 -1.82 -10.09
CA SER A 438 -8.74 -1.18 -11.32
C SER A 438 -9.69 -2.12 -12.05
N SER A 439 -10.86 -1.63 -12.44
CA SER A 439 -11.83 -2.35 -13.27
C SER A 439 -11.27 -2.75 -14.64
N LEU A 440 -10.20 -2.09 -15.09
CA LEU A 440 -9.49 -2.43 -16.34
C LEU A 440 -8.79 -3.80 -16.30
N TYR A 441 -8.51 -4.32 -15.12
CA TYR A 441 -7.89 -5.65 -14.93
C TYR A 441 -8.91 -6.75 -14.62
N GLY A 442 -10.20 -6.41 -14.56
CA GLY A 442 -11.29 -7.37 -14.43
C GLY A 442 -11.89 -7.76 -15.78
N PRO A 443 -12.60 -8.88 -15.85
CA PRO A 443 -13.40 -9.22 -17.02
C PRO A 443 -14.47 -8.15 -17.26
N SER A 444 -15.03 -8.09 -18.46
CA SER A 444 -16.06 -7.10 -18.83
C SER A 444 -17.21 -7.11 -17.83
N GLY A 445 -17.47 -6.02 -17.14
CA GLY A 445 -18.55 -5.93 -16.14
C GLY A 445 -18.23 -5.06 -14.91
N GLY A 446 -17.08 -4.38 -14.85
CA GLY A 446 -16.80 -3.37 -13.84
C GLY A 446 -16.01 -3.87 -12.61
N SER A 447 -16.12 -3.15 -11.49
CA SER A 447 -15.25 -3.32 -10.33
C SER A 447 -15.49 -4.61 -9.55
N ILE A 448 -16.75 -5.06 -9.43
CA ILE A 448 -17.07 -6.30 -8.70
C ILE A 448 -16.44 -7.53 -9.37
N PRO A 449 -16.59 -7.74 -10.70
CA PRO A 449 -15.86 -8.81 -11.38
C PRO A 449 -14.35 -8.71 -11.26
N ALA A 450 -13.79 -7.50 -11.22
CA ALA A 450 -12.35 -7.30 -11.02
C ALA A 450 -11.90 -7.76 -9.62
N ILE A 451 -12.66 -7.43 -8.57
CA ILE A 451 -12.42 -7.87 -7.18
C ILE A 451 -12.43 -9.40 -7.10
N ILE A 452 -13.50 -10.04 -7.61
CA ILE A 452 -13.66 -11.50 -7.57
C ILE A 452 -12.52 -12.17 -8.36
N SER A 453 -12.24 -11.69 -9.56
CA SER A 453 -11.20 -12.25 -10.44
C SER A 453 -9.80 -12.11 -9.83
N MET A 454 -9.53 -11.01 -9.12
CA MET A 454 -8.27 -10.85 -8.41
C MET A 454 -8.14 -11.82 -7.23
N LYS A 455 -9.19 -11.95 -6.41
CA LYS A 455 -9.19 -12.89 -5.27
C LYS A 455 -8.99 -14.33 -5.77
N GLU A 456 -9.65 -14.72 -6.86
CA GLU A 456 -9.47 -16.03 -7.50
C GLU A 456 -8.03 -16.23 -8.01
N MET A 457 -7.45 -15.22 -8.67
CA MET A 457 -6.06 -15.27 -9.14
C MET A 457 -5.09 -15.49 -7.96
N VAL A 458 -5.24 -14.76 -6.85
CA VAL A 458 -4.40 -14.92 -5.66
C VAL A 458 -4.53 -16.33 -5.10
N LYS A 459 -5.76 -16.83 -4.92
CA LYS A 459 -6.03 -18.19 -4.44
C LYS A 459 -5.37 -19.26 -5.33
N GLN A 460 -5.44 -19.10 -6.65
CA GLN A 460 -4.81 -20.03 -7.60
C GLN A 460 -3.27 -19.96 -7.55
N LEU A 461 -2.68 -18.79 -7.37
CA LEU A 461 -1.24 -18.64 -7.20
C LEU A 461 -0.78 -19.29 -5.90
N HIS A 462 -1.45 -19.05 -4.76
CA HIS A 462 -1.17 -19.69 -3.48
C HIS A 462 -1.26 -21.22 -3.54
N ALA A 463 -2.32 -21.75 -4.17
CA ALA A 463 -2.48 -23.20 -4.38
C ALA A 463 -1.31 -23.83 -5.16
N ASN A 464 -0.52 -23.04 -5.87
CA ASN A 464 0.68 -23.47 -6.58
C ASN A 464 1.98 -23.06 -5.89
N GLY A 465 1.91 -22.61 -4.63
CA GLY A 465 3.08 -22.20 -3.84
C GLY A 465 3.73 -20.91 -4.30
N ILE A 466 2.98 -20.02 -4.95
CA ILE A 466 3.45 -18.75 -5.51
C ILE A 466 2.86 -17.59 -4.70
N GLU A 467 3.73 -16.78 -4.09
CA GLU A 467 3.33 -15.57 -3.37
C GLU A 467 2.97 -14.42 -4.32
N VAL A 468 2.07 -13.56 -3.89
CA VAL A 468 1.63 -12.36 -4.62
C VAL A 468 2.08 -11.09 -3.92
N LEU A 469 2.97 -10.36 -4.56
CA LEU A 469 3.48 -9.08 -4.10
C LEU A 469 2.91 -7.96 -4.99
N LEU A 470 2.61 -6.81 -4.40
CA LEU A 470 2.09 -5.64 -5.14
C LEU A 470 3.09 -4.49 -5.15
N GLU A 471 3.30 -3.87 -6.30
CA GLU A 471 3.87 -2.54 -6.37
C GLU A 471 2.83 -1.50 -5.97
N VAL A 472 3.19 -0.64 -5.04
CA VAL A 472 2.32 0.41 -4.51
C VAL A 472 2.96 1.78 -4.66
N VAL A 473 2.16 2.77 -5.06
CA VAL A 473 2.57 4.16 -5.24
C VAL A 473 1.78 5.02 -4.26
N PHE A 474 2.40 5.38 -3.13
CA PHE A 474 1.79 6.26 -2.13
C PHE A 474 2.47 7.64 -2.07
N THR A 475 3.31 7.95 -3.01
CA THR A 475 4.05 9.21 -3.06
C THR A 475 3.24 10.36 -3.62
N HIS A 476 2.29 10.08 -4.49
CA HIS A 476 1.45 11.06 -5.16
C HIS A 476 0.15 10.43 -5.67
N THR A 477 -0.79 11.27 -6.11
CA THR A 477 -1.99 10.87 -6.85
C THR A 477 -2.01 11.52 -8.23
N ALA A 478 -2.85 10.98 -9.12
CA ALA A 478 -3.20 11.63 -10.37
C ALA A 478 -3.87 12.99 -10.12
N GLU A 479 -3.73 13.93 -11.05
CA GLU A 479 -4.36 15.25 -10.99
C GLU A 479 -5.88 15.16 -10.96
N GLY A 480 -6.54 16.11 -10.26
CA GLY A 480 -8.00 16.17 -10.15
C GLY A 480 -8.58 15.02 -9.32
N GLY A 481 -7.80 14.40 -8.45
CA GLY A 481 -8.23 13.33 -7.54
C GLY A 481 -9.21 13.83 -6.46
N ALA A 482 -9.95 12.87 -5.88
CA ALA A 482 -10.94 13.17 -4.84
C ALA A 482 -10.33 13.80 -3.58
N LEU A 483 -9.15 13.34 -3.15
CA LEU A 483 -8.46 13.86 -1.96
C LEU A 483 -8.20 15.36 -2.03
N GLN A 484 -7.85 15.87 -3.22
CA GLN A 484 -7.61 17.29 -3.43
C GLN A 484 -8.88 18.12 -3.22
N GLY A 485 -10.03 17.62 -3.71
CA GLY A 485 -11.31 18.28 -3.53
C GLY A 485 -11.92 18.13 -2.13
N ILE A 486 -11.46 17.14 -1.34
CA ILE A 486 -11.90 16.92 0.04
C ILE A 486 -11.12 17.79 1.02
N ASP A 487 -9.80 17.81 0.95
CA ASP A 487 -8.94 18.64 1.80
C ASP A 487 -7.49 18.69 1.28
N ASP A 488 -7.19 19.63 0.38
CA ASP A 488 -5.88 19.79 -0.24
C ASP A 488 -4.76 20.01 0.79
N PHE A 489 -5.06 20.73 1.88
CA PHE A 489 -4.07 21.10 2.91
C PHE A 489 -3.62 19.92 3.79
N SER A 490 -4.53 18.98 4.06
CA SER A 490 -4.23 17.85 4.94
C SER A 490 -3.62 16.67 4.19
N TYR A 491 -3.97 16.49 2.92
CA TYR A 491 -3.48 15.34 2.14
C TYR A 491 -2.20 15.61 1.36
N TYR A 492 -1.94 16.87 0.97
CA TYR A 492 -0.83 17.19 0.07
C TYR A 492 0.15 18.21 0.67
N TYR A 493 1.36 18.23 0.13
CA TYR A 493 2.33 19.24 0.52
C TYR A 493 1.91 20.62 0.02
N ALA A 494 1.94 21.63 0.93
CA ALA A 494 1.64 23.02 0.60
C ALA A 494 2.70 23.65 -0.30
N ASN A 495 3.95 23.25 -0.14
CA ASN A 495 5.06 23.79 -0.89
C ASN A 495 5.23 23.02 -2.21
N ARG A 496 4.76 23.63 -3.30
CA ARG A 496 4.88 23.12 -4.67
C ARG A 496 6.32 23.06 -5.21
N ALA A 497 7.29 23.55 -4.45
CA ALA A 497 8.72 23.54 -4.77
C ALA A 497 9.43 22.22 -4.42
N LEU A 498 8.72 21.25 -3.84
CA LEU A 498 9.20 19.88 -3.79
C LEU A 498 9.11 19.34 -5.22
N GLU A 499 10.26 19.18 -5.84
CA GLU A 499 10.51 18.78 -7.24
C GLU A 499 9.95 17.40 -7.63
N LEU A 500 8.67 17.19 -7.43
CA LEU A 500 7.92 16.17 -8.11
C LEU A 500 7.19 16.88 -9.25
N GLU A 501 7.36 16.45 -10.47
CA GLU A 501 6.67 16.97 -11.65
C GLU A 501 5.14 16.99 -11.50
N SER A 502 4.58 16.28 -10.52
CA SER A 502 3.16 16.29 -10.21
C SER A 502 2.86 17.19 -9.01
N ARG A 503 1.97 18.13 -9.19
CA ARG A 503 1.44 19.04 -8.16
C ARG A 503 0.69 18.33 -7.01
N ASN A 504 0.61 16.99 -7.03
CA ASN A 504 -0.22 16.16 -6.14
C ASN A 504 0.60 15.21 -5.29
N ALA A 505 1.74 15.70 -4.77
CA ALA A 505 2.58 14.94 -3.84
C ALA A 505 1.90 14.78 -2.48
N LEU A 506 1.64 13.53 -2.07
CA LEU A 506 1.00 13.21 -0.79
C LEU A 506 1.94 13.49 0.39
N ASN A 507 1.41 14.12 1.42
CA ASN A 507 2.14 14.33 2.68
C ASN A 507 2.07 13.05 3.54
N CYS A 508 2.90 12.05 3.20
CA CYS A 508 2.80 10.69 3.71
C CYS A 508 2.92 10.57 5.23
N ASN A 509 3.63 11.51 5.88
CA ASN A 509 3.77 11.54 7.34
C ASN A 509 2.74 12.43 8.04
N TYR A 510 1.78 13.04 7.32
CA TYR A 510 0.64 13.68 7.94
C TYR A 510 -0.33 12.62 8.49
N PRO A 511 -0.90 12.78 9.71
CA PRO A 511 -1.61 11.69 10.41
C PRO A 511 -2.73 11.02 9.62
N VAL A 512 -3.56 11.78 8.88
CA VAL A 512 -4.65 11.19 8.08
C VAL A 512 -4.13 10.43 6.87
N VAL A 513 -3.06 10.91 6.23
CA VAL A 513 -2.43 10.21 5.08
C VAL A 513 -1.73 8.94 5.55
N GLN A 514 -1.01 9.02 6.67
CA GLN A 514 -0.39 7.86 7.30
C GLN A 514 -1.45 6.79 7.64
N ARG A 515 -2.56 7.19 8.25
CA ARG A 515 -3.68 6.29 8.55
C ARG A 515 -4.25 5.66 7.27
N MET A 516 -4.51 6.46 6.24
CA MET A 516 -5.06 5.98 4.96
C MET A 516 -4.13 4.94 4.31
N ILE A 517 -2.82 5.16 4.32
CA ILE A 517 -1.85 4.21 3.76
C ILE A 517 -1.84 2.91 4.56
N LEU A 518 -1.80 2.98 5.89
CA LEU A 518 -1.83 1.78 6.74
C LEU A 518 -3.13 1.00 6.57
N ASP A 519 -4.28 1.68 6.54
CA ASP A 519 -5.58 1.05 6.36
C ASP A 519 -5.68 0.40 4.96
N SER A 520 -5.11 1.04 3.93
CA SER A 520 -5.02 0.45 2.59
C SER A 520 -4.17 -0.85 2.60
N LEU A 521 -2.97 -0.81 3.17
CA LEU A 521 -2.10 -1.99 3.24
C LEU A 521 -2.76 -3.15 4.00
N ARG A 522 -3.39 -2.86 5.14
CA ARG A 522 -4.14 -3.84 5.93
C ARG A 522 -5.28 -4.45 5.12
N HIS A 523 -6.04 -3.60 4.41
CA HIS A 523 -7.13 -4.05 3.54
C HIS A 523 -6.65 -5.04 2.47
N TRP A 524 -5.54 -4.75 1.79
CA TRP A 524 -4.97 -5.67 0.80
C TRP A 524 -4.50 -7.00 1.39
N VAL A 525 -4.00 -7.00 2.63
CA VAL A 525 -3.60 -8.23 3.32
C VAL A 525 -4.82 -9.02 3.79
N THR A 526 -5.83 -8.37 4.38
CA THR A 526 -6.96 -9.06 4.99
C THR A 526 -8.02 -9.50 3.99
N GLU A 527 -8.27 -8.69 2.94
CA GLU A 527 -9.34 -8.95 1.97
C GLU A 527 -8.84 -9.66 0.71
N PHE A 528 -7.59 -9.42 0.32
CA PHE A 528 -7.03 -9.97 -0.92
C PHE A 528 -5.89 -10.96 -0.69
N HIS A 529 -5.54 -11.24 0.56
CA HIS A 529 -4.49 -12.18 0.96
C HIS A 529 -3.12 -11.89 0.32
N ILE A 530 -2.76 -10.62 0.16
CA ILE A 530 -1.50 -10.20 -0.44
C ILE A 530 -0.33 -10.48 0.51
N ASP A 531 0.76 -11.07 -0.02
CA ASP A 531 1.92 -11.52 0.75
C ASP A 531 3.00 -10.45 0.95
N GLY A 532 2.92 -9.35 0.20
CA GLY A 532 3.89 -8.26 0.38
C GLY A 532 3.70 -7.08 -0.56
N PHE A 533 4.50 -6.04 -0.30
CA PHE A 533 4.43 -4.77 -1.01
C PHE A 533 5.82 -4.27 -1.40
N CYS A 534 5.93 -3.75 -2.62
CA CYS A 534 7.08 -3.01 -3.10
C CYS A 534 6.67 -1.54 -3.28
N PHE A 535 7.23 -0.66 -2.45
CA PHE A 535 6.91 0.76 -2.42
C PHE A 535 7.76 1.50 -3.45
N ILE A 536 7.12 1.97 -4.51
CA ILE A 536 7.77 2.71 -5.59
C ILE A 536 8.14 4.12 -5.11
N ASN A 537 9.36 4.56 -5.43
CA ASN A 537 9.95 5.81 -4.96
C ASN A 537 9.90 5.97 -3.43
N ALA A 538 10.25 4.89 -2.71
CA ALA A 538 10.15 4.79 -1.27
C ALA A 538 10.92 5.88 -0.51
N SER A 539 11.98 6.43 -1.10
CA SER A 539 12.74 7.56 -0.53
C SER A 539 11.85 8.77 -0.20
N PHE A 540 10.73 8.93 -0.92
CA PHE A 540 9.77 9.99 -0.65
C PHE A 540 9.02 9.80 0.68
N LEU A 541 8.80 8.56 1.14
CA LEU A 541 8.15 8.25 2.42
C LEU A 541 8.95 8.74 3.64
N GLN A 542 10.21 9.11 3.44
CA GLN A 542 11.07 9.66 4.50
C GLN A 542 10.83 11.16 4.75
N ARG A 543 10.02 11.84 3.94
CA ARG A 543 9.78 13.28 4.05
C ARG A 543 8.83 13.61 5.18
N GLY A 544 9.20 14.57 6.04
CA GLY A 544 8.36 15.15 7.08
C GLY A 544 7.31 16.13 6.56
N PHE A 545 6.60 16.79 7.45
CA PHE A 545 5.45 17.66 7.10
C PHE A 545 5.82 18.83 6.16
N HIS A 546 7.04 19.30 6.23
CA HIS A 546 7.54 20.41 5.41
C HIS A 546 8.45 19.96 4.26
N GLY A 547 8.57 18.64 4.05
CA GLY A 547 9.38 18.04 3.00
C GLY A 547 10.82 17.72 3.39
N GLU A 548 11.22 18.00 4.65
CA GLU A 548 12.52 17.63 5.22
C GLU A 548 12.69 16.10 5.29
N ILE A 549 13.92 15.61 5.11
CA ILE A 549 14.21 14.18 5.26
C ILE A 549 14.33 13.83 6.74
N LEU A 550 13.53 12.89 7.18
CA LEU A 550 13.51 12.38 8.55
C LEU A 550 14.39 11.14 8.68
N SER A 551 15.21 11.07 9.71
CA SER A 551 15.99 9.88 10.06
C SER A 551 15.11 8.73 10.59
N ARG A 552 13.97 9.08 11.18
CA ARG A 552 12.94 8.15 11.66
C ARG A 552 11.56 8.60 11.15
N PRO A 553 11.23 8.29 9.90
CA PRO A 553 9.94 8.66 9.33
C PRO A 553 8.82 7.83 9.96
N PRO A 554 7.79 8.48 10.54
CA PRO A 554 6.73 7.80 11.29
C PRO A 554 5.98 6.74 10.49
N LEU A 555 5.68 7.00 9.22
CA LEU A 555 4.99 6.04 8.35
C LEU A 555 5.82 4.77 8.13
N VAL A 556 7.11 4.92 7.80
CA VAL A 556 8.01 3.79 7.51
C VAL A 556 8.19 2.92 8.76
N GLU A 557 8.31 3.57 9.94
CA GLU A 557 8.36 2.89 11.23
C GLU A 557 7.03 2.17 11.55
N ALA A 558 5.89 2.84 11.33
CA ALA A 558 4.57 2.26 11.57
C ALA A 558 4.30 1.02 10.72
N ILE A 559 4.67 1.04 9.43
CA ILE A 559 4.57 -0.13 8.54
C ILE A 559 5.45 -1.28 9.05
N ALA A 560 6.68 -0.98 9.49
CA ALA A 560 7.61 -2.01 9.99
C ALA A 560 7.10 -2.75 11.23
N PHE A 561 6.32 -2.08 12.09
CA PHE A 561 5.82 -2.62 13.35
C PHE A 561 4.33 -2.97 13.33
N ASP A 562 3.65 -2.81 12.21
CA ASP A 562 2.23 -3.15 12.12
C ASP A 562 1.98 -4.65 12.32
N PRO A 563 1.11 -5.06 13.26
CA PRO A 563 0.88 -6.48 13.56
C PRO A 563 0.31 -7.28 12.39
N LEU A 564 -0.57 -6.68 11.57
CA LEU A 564 -1.17 -7.32 10.40
C LEU A 564 -0.15 -7.49 9.27
N LEU A 565 0.80 -6.55 9.16
CA LEU A 565 1.87 -6.60 8.17
C LEU A 565 3.09 -7.41 8.64
N SER A 566 3.06 -8.01 9.85
CA SER A 566 4.21 -8.67 10.46
C SER A 566 4.77 -9.83 9.62
N LYS A 567 3.94 -10.53 8.87
CA LYS A 567 4.32 -11.65 8.00
C LYS A 567 4.52 -11.26 6.54
N THR A 568 4.15 -10.05 6.13
CA THR A 568 4.28 -9.60 4.75
C THR A 568 5.71 -9.22 4.39
N LYS A 569 6.09 -9.37 3.13
CA LYS A 569 7.34 -8.85 2.58
C LYS A 569 7.18 -7.34 2.35
N ILE A 570 8.12 -6.55 2.85
CA ILE A 570 8.10 -5.09 2.74
C ILE A 570 9.38 -4.66 2.05
N ILE A 571 9.24 -4.11 0.84
CA ILE A 571 10.34 -3.82 -0.07
C ILE A 571 10.31 -2.33 -0.44
N ALA A 572 11.43 -1.63 -0.24
CA ALA A 572 11.60 -0.27 -0.68
C ALA A 572 12.25 -0.24 -2.07
N ASP A 573 11.62 0.43 -3.02
CA ASP A 573 12.24 0.78 -4.29
C ASP A 573 12.56 2.28 -4.26
N CYS A 574 13.81 2.60 -3.98
CA CYS A 574 14.30 3.97 -3.85
C CYS A 574 14.80 4.56 -5.18
N TRP A 575 14.61 3.84 -6.27
CA TRP A 575 14.99 4.32 -7.59
C TRP A 575 14.09 5.46 -8.06
N ASP A 576 14.71 6.47 -8.64
CA ASP A 576 14.03 7.56 -9.30
C ASP A 576 14.30 7.45 -10.80
N PRO A 577 13.27 7.44 -11.67
CA PRO A 577 13.47 7.36 -13.11
C PRO A 577 14.29 8.52 -13.70
N GLU A 578 14.36 9.66 -13.01
CA GLU A 578 15.11 10.83 -13.43
C GLU A 578 16.51 10.92 -12.83
N ASP A 579 16.74 10.28 -11.68
CA ASP A 579 18.03 10.20 -11.01
C ASP A 579 18.57 8.77 -10.99
N ILE A 580 19.32 8.42 -12.01
CA ILE A 580 19.88 7.09 -12.24
C ILE A 580 21.01 6.78 -11.26
N THR A 581 21.52 7.75 -10.53
CA THR A 581 22.61 7.55 -9.58
C THR A 581 22.14 6.80 -8.34
N PRO A 582 22.83 5.73 -7.92
CA PRO A 582 22.51 5.03 -6.68
C PRO A 582 22.68 5.98 -5.50
N LYS A 583 21.62 6.22 -4.73
CA LYS A 583 21.70 7.05 -3.53
C LYS A 583 22.53 6.33 -2.46
N GLU A 584 23.50 7.03 -1.89
CA GLU A 584 24.39 6.49 -0.84
C GLU A 584 23.68 6.29 0.51
N THR A 585 22.47 6.86 0.68
CA THR A 585 21.74 6.77 1.94
C THR A 585 20.93 5.48 2.05
N CYS A 586 21.24 4.69 3.05
CA CYS A 586 20.47 3.50 3.43
C CYS A 586 19.03 3.88 3.79
N PHE A 587 18.06 3.19 3.24
CA PHE A 587 16.67 3.36 3.63
C PHE A 587 16.45 2.93 5.09
N PRO A 588 15.68 3.66 5.93
CA PRO A 588 15.38 3.26 7.30
C PRO A 588 14.66 1.91 7.32
N HIS A 589 15.20 0.91 8.00
CA HIS A 589 14.76 -0.47 7.74
C HIS A 589 14.22 -1.26 8.96
N TRP A 590 14.55 -0.88 10.20
CA TRP A 590 14.17 -1.62 11.44
C TRP A 590 14.34 -3.15 11.32
N LYS A 591 15.25 -3.63 10.47
CA LYS A 591 15.48 -5.05 10.12
C LYS A 591 14.24 -5.73 9.49
N ARG A 592 13.32 -4.95 8.93
CA ARG A 592 12.08 -5.43 8.29
C ARG A 592 12.03 -5.09 6.80
N TRP A 593 12.52 -3.90 6.43
CA TRP A 593 12.50 -3.44 5.05
C TRP A 593 13.63 -4.05 4.24
N ALA A 594 13.27 -4.72 3.16
CA ALA A 594 14.15 -5.09 2.05
C ALA A 594 14.22 -3.93 1.04
N GLU A 595 15.18 -4.01 0.12
CA GLU A 595 15.34 -2.95 -0.90
C GLU A 595 15.56 -3.55 -2.30
N MET A 596 14.95 -2.93 -3.32
CA MET A 596 15.34 -3.15 -4.72
C MET A 596 16.75 -2.62 -4.92
N ASN A 597 17.70 -3.53 -5.21
CA ASN A 597 19.12 -3.21 -5.21
C ASN A 597 19.58 -2.62 -6.54
N ALA A 598 19.47 -1.30 -6.68
CA ALA A 598 19.96 -0.58 -7.86
C ALA A 598 21.48 -0.73 -8.04
N LYS A 599 22.25 -0.76 -6.93
CA LYS A 599 23.71 -0.90 -6.98
C LYS A 599 24.15 -2.26 -7.56
N PHE A 600 23.38 -3.34 -7.29
CA PHE A 600 23.58 -4.63 -7.95
C PHE A 600 23.48 -4.50 -9.46
N CYS A 601 22.43 -3.86 -9.94
CA CYS A 601 22.21 -3.64 -11.36
C CYS A 601 23.38 -2.86 -12.01
N PHE A 602 23.82 -1.78 -11.38
CA PHE A 602 24.91 -0.93 -11.90
C PHE A 602 26.25 -1.65 -11.92
N ASP A 603 26.64 -2.29 -10.82
CA ASP A 603 27.97 -2.91 -10.68
C ASP A 603 28.10 -4.13 -11.60
N VAL A 604 27.04 -4.94 -11.77
CA VAL A 604 27.03 -6.08 -12.69
C VAL A 604 27.11 -5.62 -14.16
N ARG A 605 26.36 -4.56 -14.52
CA ARG A 605 26.44 -3.98 -15.88
C ARG A 605 27.85 -3.44 -16.18
N ASN A 606 28.44 -2.70 -15.24
CA ASN A 606 29.81 -2.18 -15.39
C ASN A 606 30.86 -3.27 -15.48
N PHE A 607 30.75 -4.32 -14.65
CA PHE A 607 31.68 -5.45 -14.73
C PHE A 607 31.67 -6.10 -16.11
N LEU A 608 30.51 -6.42 -16.66
CA LEU A 608 30.42 -7.08 -17.98
C LEU A 608 30.84 -6.16 -19.14
N ARG A 609 30.88 -4.84 -18.94
CA ARG A 609 31.52 -3.89 -19.86
C ARG A 609 33.03 -3.80 -19.64
N GLY A 610 33.56 -4.37 -18.56
CA GLY A 610 34.96 -4.26 -18.16
C GLY A 610 35.31 -2.91 -17.56
N GLU A 611 34.35 -2.23 -16.90
CA GLU A 611 34.46 -0.86 -16.37
C GLU A 611 34.20 -0.82 -14.85
N SER A 612 34.50 -1.88 -14.08
CA SER A 612 34.42 -1.91 -12.62
C SER A 612 35.62 -2.58 -11.97
N LEU A 613 35.79 -2.39 -10.67
CA LEU A 613 36.71 -3.17 -9.85
C LEU A 613 36.15 -4.57 -9.59
N LEU A 614 37.04 -5.53 -9.33
CA LEU A 614 36.65 -6.88 -8.95
C LEU A 614 35.92 -6.92 -7.61
N SER A 615 36.29 -6.02 -6.68
CA SER A 615 35.65 -5.85 -5.36
C SER A 615 34.15 -5.51 -5.47
N ASP A 616 33.76 -4.73 -6.49
CA ASP A 616 32.36 -4.35 -6.73
C ASP A 616 31.54 -5.60 -7.05
N LEU A 617 31.96 -6.40 -8.06
CA LEU A 617 31.28 -7.63 -8.40
C LEU A 617 31.25 -8.61 -7.22
N ALA A 618 32.39 -8.82 -6.54
CA ALA A 618 32.47 -9.71 -5.39
C ALA A 618 31.46 -9.34 -4.29
N THR A 619 31.34 -8.06 -4.00
CA THR A 619 30.35 -7.54 -3.04
C THR A 619 28.92 -7.85 -3.47
N ARG A 620 28.60 -7.72 -4.76
CA ARG A 620 27.25 -8.05 -5.29
C ARG A 620 26.99 -9.56 -5.24
N LEU A 621 27.96 -10.41 -5.62
CA LEU A 621 27.84 -11.85 -5.55
C LEU A 621 27.57 -12.34 -4.12
N CYS A 622 28.20 -11.73 -3.13
CA CYS A 622 28.04 -12.05 -1.71
C CYS A 622 26.83 -11.41 -1.04
N GLY A 623 25.91 -10.77 -1.76
CA GLY A 623 24.64 -10.25 -1.21
C GLY A 623 24.71 -8.84 -0.69
N SER A 624 25.63 -8.01 -1.20
CA SER A 624 25.70 -6.55 -0.98
C SER A 624 25.84 -6.18 0.50
N GLY A 625 26.88 -6.71 1.17
CA GLY A 625 27.16 -6.46 2.58
C GLY A 625 27.39 -4.98 2.92
N ASP A 626 27.86 -4.20 1.96
CA ASP A 626 28.02 -2.75 2.07
C ASP A 626 26.69 -2.01 2.33
N ILE A 627 25.54 -2.60 1.92
CA ILE A 627 24.20 -2.05 2.10
C ILE A 627 23.45 -2.77 3.24
N PHE A 628 23.55 -4.09 3.32
CA PHE A 628 22.67 -4.92 4.16
C PHE A 628 23.33 -5.50 5.42
N SER A 629 24.56 -5.07 5.78
CA SER A 629 25.28 -5.59 6.97
C SER A 629 24.71 -5.14 8.32
N SER A 630 23.89 -4.10 8.37
CA SER A 630 23.34 -3.50 9.61
C SER A 630 22.25 -4.34 10.28
N GLY A 631 22.47 -5.65 10.43
CA GLY A 631 21.54 -6.59 11.07
C GLY A 631 20.41 -7.08 10.16
N ARG A 632 20.54 -6.85 8.87
CA ARG A 632 19.82 -7.52 7.78
C ARG A 632 20.64 -8.72 7.30
N GLY A 633 20.57 -9.11 6.09
CA GLY A 633 21.34 -10.17 5.46
C GLY A 633 21.16 -10.11 3.95
N PRO A 634 21.78 -11.00 3.17
CA PRO A 634 21.68 -10.98 1.72
C PRO A 634 20.23 -11.11 1.22
N ALA A 635 19.34 -11.79 1.96
CA ALA A 635 17.93 -11.95 1.60
C ALA A 635 17.14 -10.63 1.51
N PHE A 636 17.66 -9.54 2.09
CA PHE A 636 17.04 -8.21 1.99
C PHE A 636 17.41 -7.47 0.70
N SER A 637 18.29 -8.03 -0.12
CA SER A 637 18.69 -7.51 -1.42
C SER A 637 17.84 -8.12 -2.52
N PHE A 638 16.92 -7.35 -3.11
CA PHE A 638 16.17 -7.73 -4.30
C PHE A 638 16.96 -7.33 -5.54
N ASN A 639 17.63 -8.29 -6.13
CA ASN A 639 18.58 -8.10 -7.23
C ASN A 639 17.86 -8.13 -8.58
N TYR A 640 18.17 -7.19 -9.47
CA TYR A 640 17.63 -7.14 -10.82
C TYR A 640 18.69 -6.65 -11.82
N ILE A 641 18.52 -6.99 -13.10
CA ILE A 641 19.38 -6.49 -14.20
C ILE A 641 18.63 -5.49 -15.06
N ALA A 642 17.38 -5.79 -15.44
CA ALA A 642 16.49 -4.91 -16.18
C ALA A 642 15.28 -4.54 -15.34
N ARG A 643 14.57 -3.47 -15.73
CA ARG A 643 13.38 -2.97 -15.05
C ARG A 643 12.22 -2.81 -16.05
N ASN A 644 11.03 -2.53 -15.53
CA ASN A 644 9.87 -2.14 -16.33
C ASN A 644 9.99 -0.73 -16.97
N SER A 645 10.88 0.11 -16.48
CA SER A 645 11.35 1.35 -17.11
C SER A 645 12.87 1.26 -17.33
N GLY A 646 13.45 2.09 -18.18
CA GLY A 646 14.83 1.93 -18.63
C GLY A 646 14.95 0.93 -19.80
N LEU A 647 16.12 0.43 -20.10
CA LEU A 647 16.32 -0.54 -21.19
C LEU A 647 15.87 -1.96 -20.79
N THR A 648 15.29 -2.69 -21.73
CA THR A 648 15.04 -4.14 -21.56
C THR A 648 16.35 -4.92 -21.58
N LEU A 649 16.34 -6.18 -21.12
CA LEU A 649 17.54 -7.02 -21.11
C LEU A 649 18.17 -7.13 -22.51
N VAL A 650 17.37 -7.25 -23.57
CA VAL A 650 17.85 -7.30 -24.97
C VAL A 650 18.34 -5.92 -25.42
N ASP A 651 17.67 -4.85 -25.02
CA ASP A 651 18.07 -3.50 -25.40
C ASP A 651 19.39 -3.06 -24.71
N LEU A 652 19.68 -3.57 -23.50
CA LEU A 652 20.96 -3.37 -22.80
C LEU A 652 22.17 -3.85 -23.60
N VAL A 653 22.01 -4.87 -24.44
CA VAL A 653 23.09 -5.42 -25.28
C VAL A 653 23.00 -4.96 -26.74
N SER A 654 22.03 -4.10 -27.07
CA SER A 654 21.76 -3.68 -28.45
C SER A 654 21.88 -2.19 -28.70
N PHE A 655 21.71 -1.36 -27.66
CA PHE A 655 21.69 0.11 -27.77
C PHE A 655 22.60 0.72 -26.72
N SER A 656 23.43 1.72 -27.10
CA SER A 656 24.35 2.36 -26.16
C SER A 656 24.66 3.84 -26.46
N ARG A 657 24.05 4.43 -27.50
CA ARG A 657 24.38 5.77 -27.95
C ARG A 657 23.53 6.87 -27.31
N GLY A 658 24.09 8.07 -27.20
CA GLY A 658 23.38 9.27 -26.74
C GLY A 658 23.01 9.23 -25.27
N LYS A 659 21.72 9.51 -24.96
CA LYS A 659 21.18 9.53 -23.58
C LYS A 659 21.21 8.14 -22.90
N LEU A 660 21.47 7.06 -23.65
CA LEU A 660 21.52 5.69 -23.10
C LEU A 660 22.85 5.37 -22.40
N ALA A 661 23.83 6.26 -22.45
CA ALA A 661 25.09 6.05 -21.72
C ALA A 661 24.87 5.88 -20.20
N SER A 662 23.88 6.54 -19.64
CA SER A 662 23.50 6.43 -18.22
C SER A 662 22.90 5.06 -17.86
N GLU A 663 22.38 4.33 -18.82
CA GLU A 663 21.87 2.96 -18.61
C GLU A 663 23.00 1.93 -18.53
N LEU A 664 24.26 2.32 -18.69
CA LEU A 664 25.41 1.40 -18.65
C LEU A 664 25.26 0.21 -19.61
N SER A 665 24.66 0.47 -20.76
CA SER A 665 24.41 -0.52 -21.81
C SER A 665 25.63 -0.66 -22.74
N TRP A 666 25.71 -1.80 -23.44
CA TRP A 666 26.73 -2.07 -24.43
C TRP A 666 26.15 -2.71 -25.68
N ASN A 667 26.22 -2.04 -26.84
CA ASN A 667 25.63 -2.49 -28.10
C ASN A 667 26.32 -3.72 -28.73
N CYS A 668 27.37 -4.26 -28.08
CA CYS A 668 28.14 -5.38 -28.53
C CYS A 668 28.83 -5.21 -29.90
N GLY A 669 29.06 -3.95 -30.32
CA GLY A 669 29.78 -3.59 -31.54
C GLY A 669 28.93 -3.08 -32.69
N GLU A 670 27.58 -3.08 -32.54
CA GLU A 670 26.65 -2.49 -33.52
C GLU A 670 25.38 -1.96 -32.85
N GLU A 671 24.99 -0.76 -33.23
CA GLU A 671 23.82 -0.08 -32.65
C GLU A 671 22.52 -0.58 -33.26
N GLY A 672 21.60 -1.02 -32.41
CA GLY A 672 20.26 -1.42 -32.82
C GLY A 672 20.20 -2.83 -33.45
N PRO A 673 19.16 -3.14 -34.23
CA PRO A 673 18.99 -4.44 -34.88
C PRO A 673 20.13 -4.74 -35.87
N THR A 674 20.59 -5.99 -35.89
CA THR A 674 21.66 -6.46 -36.79
C THR A 674 21.44 -7.89 -37.25
N ASN A 675 21.99 -8.23 -38.42
CA ASN A 675 22.03 -9.58 -38.95
C ASN A 675 23.45 -10.20 -38.89
N LYS A 676 24.42 -9.50 -38.31
CA LYS A 676 25.80 -9.98 -38.16
C LYS A 676 25.89 -11.05 -37.09
N ILE A 677 26.13 -12.28 -37.50
CA ILE A 677 26.21 -13.46 -36.61
C ILE A 677 27.18 -13.23 -35.44
N PRO A 678 28.40 -12.71 -35.59
CA PRO A 678 29.30 -12.51 -34.45
C PRO A 678 28.78 -11.50 -33.42
N VAL A 679 27.98 -10.51 -33.85
CA VAL A 679 27.35 -9.54 -32.94
C VAL A 679 26.18 -10.17 -32.20
N LEU A 680 25.33 -10.92 -32.89
CA LEU A 680 24.20 -11.66 -32.30
C LEU A 680 24.68 -12.67 -31.25
N GLU A 681 25.72 -13.47 -31.56
CA GLU A 681 26.31 -14.42 -30.62
C GLU A 681 26.87 -13.71 -29.37
N ARG A 682 27.53 -12.58 -29.56
CA ARG A 682 28.03 -11.76 -28.43
C ARG A 682 26.89 -11.21 -27.56
N ARG A 683 25.79 -10.74 -28.17
CA ARG A 683 24.59 -10.27 -27.46
C ARG A 683 23.96 -11.42 -26.66
N LEU A 684 23.74 -12.58 -27.28
CA LEU A 684 23.21 -13.76 -26.62
C LEU A 684 24.09 -14.20 -25.44
N LYS A 685 25.39 -14.19 -25.60
CA LYS A 685 26.34 -14.51 -24.54
C LYS A 685 26.24 -13.52 -23.38
N GLN A 686 26.15 -12.20 -23.66
CA GLN A 686 26.00 -11.21 -22.61
C GLN A 686 24.67 -11.34 -21.86
N ILE A 687 23.57 -11.66 -22.54
CA ILE A 687 22.28 -11.93 -21.88
C ILE A 687 22.40 -13.13 -20.94
N ARG A 688 23.07 -14.22 -21.37
CA ARG A 688 23.34 -15.39 -20.52
C ARG A 688 24.20 -15.01 -19.31
N ASN A 689 25.22 -14.18 -19.49
CA ASN A 689 26.07 -13.69 -18.40
C ASN A 689 25.22 -12.90 -17.35
N TYR A 690 24.35 -11.99 -17.79
CA TYR A 690 23.46 -11.23 -16.91
C TYR A 690 22.55 -12.16 -16.09
N LEU A 691 21.88 -13.09 -16.77
CA LEU A 691 21.01 -14.07 -16.10
C LEU A 691 21.81 -14.97 -15.15
N PHE A 692 22.97 -15.45 -15.58
CA PHE A 692 23.83 -16.29 -14.75
C PHE A 692 24.21 -15.55 -13.45
N ILE A 693 24.77 -14.34 -13.54
CA ILE A 693 25.19 -13.57 -12.38
C ILE A 693 23.99 -13.29 -11.47
N LEU A 694 22.81 -12.94 -12.02
CA LEU A 694 21.60 -12.70 -11.24
C LEU A 694 21.23 -13.89 -10.37
N TYR A 695 21.24 -15.11 -10.92
CA TYR A 695 20.77 -16.30 -10.21
C TYR A 695 21.83 -16.98 -9.32
N VAL A 696 23.13 -16.78 -9.56
CA VAL A 696 24.18 -17.30 -8.68
C VAL A 696 24.55 -16.36 -7.54
N SER A 697 24.17 -15.10 -7.62
CA SER A 697 24.39 -14.12 -6.53
C SER A 697 23.49 -14.37 -5.34
N LEU A 698 23.98 -14.10 -4.14
CA LEU A 698 23.15 -14.07 -2.94
C LEU A 698 22.17 -12.90 -3.00
N GLY A 699 21.00 -13.06 -2.39
CA GLY A 699 19.89 -12.14 -2.46
C GLY A 699 18.70 -12.76 -3.20
N VAL A 700 17.64 -11.96 -3.40
CA VAL A 700 16.40 -12.38 -4.08
C VAL A 700 16.47 -11.97 -5.55
N PRO A 701 16.53 -12.89 -6.51
CA PRO A 701 16.54 -12.55 -7.92
C PRO A 701 15.15 -12.10 -8.39
N VAL A 702 15.11 -10.99 -9.13
CA VAL A 702 13.89 -10.43 -9.75
C VAL A 702 14.06 -10.46 -11.26
N LEU A 703 13.29 -11.33 -11.92
CA LEU A 703 13.17 -11.40 -13.38
C LEU A 703 12.06 -10.47 -13.84
N ASN A 704 12.29 -9.71 -14.88
CA ASN A 704 11.28 -8.81 -15.42
C ASN A 704 10.57 -9.45 -16.62
N MET A 705 9.26 -9.29 -16.73
CA MET A 705 8.43 -9.80 -17.82
C MET A 705 9.01 -9.44 -19.19
N GLY A 706 9.21 -10.44 -20.04
CA GLY A 706 9.75 -10.29 -21.38
C GLY A 706 11.26 -10.55 -21.49
N ASP A 707 12.01 -10.63 -20.39
CA ASP A 707 13.43 -10.97 -20.40
C ASP A 707 13.65 -12.41 -20.91
N GLU A 708 12.72 -13.32 -20.58
CA GLU A 708 12.77 -14.74 -20.99
C GLU A 708 12.46 -14.95 -22.47
N CYS A 709 11.80 -14.01 -23.14
CA CYS A 709 11.44 -14.13 -24.56
C CYS A 709 12.16 -13.12 -25.46
N GLY A 710 13.02 -12.28 -24.90
CA GLY A 710 13.80 -11.31 -25.66
C GLY A 710 13.01 -10.09 -26.12
N GLN A 711 12.06 -9.63 -25.33
CA GLN A 711 11.25 -8.47 -25.66
C GLN A 711 12.10 -7.19 -25.71
N SER A 712 11.97 -6.42 -26.82
CA SER A 712 12.68 -5.17 -27.05
C SER A 712 11.72 -3.99 -27.14
N SER A 713 12.07 -2.86 -26.51
CA SER A 713 11.42 -1.55 -26.70
C SER A 713 12.13 -0.67 -27.75
N LYS A 714 13.01 -1.28 -28.57
CA LYS A 714 13.80 -0.60 -29.60
C LYS A 714 14.68 0.53 -29.04
N GLY A 715 15.23 0.31 -27.85
CA GLY A 715 16.10 1.28 -27.18
C GLY A 715 15.36 2.42 -26.47
N SER A 716 14.03 2.36 -26.36
CA SER A 716 13.28 3.32 -25.53
C SER A 716 13.40 2.97 -24.05
N ILE A 717 13.67 3.99 -23.24
CA ILE A 717 13.71 3.90 -21.77
C ILE A 717 12.33 4.17 -21.13
N SER A 718 11.38 4.69 -21.92
CA SER A 718 10.05 5.06 -21.43
C SER A 718 9.21 3.84 -21.07
N TYR A 719 8.55 3.90 -19.92
CA TYR A 719 7.55 2.91 -19.53
C TYR A 719 6.40 2.81 -20.54
N GLY A 720 5.97 3.94 -21.10
CA GLY A 720 4.87 3.99 -22.08
C GLY A 720 5.14 3.19 -23.36
N ASP A 721 6.40 3.03 -23.74
CA ASP A 721 6.82 2.32 -24.95
C ASP A 721 6.99 0.81 -24.78
N ARG A 722 6.78 0.29 -23.53
CA ARG A 722 6.77 -1.14 -23.25
C ARG A 722 5.63 -1.82 -24.01
N LYS A 723 5.96 -2.86 -24.74
CA LYS A 723 4.99 -3.62 -25.53
C LYS A 723 4.33 -4.72 -24.70
N PRO A 724 3.12 -5.13 -25.10
CA PRO A 724 2.53 -6.35 -24.56
C PRO A 724 3.40 -7.58 -24.83
N PHE A 725 3.30 -8.58 -23.96
CA PHE A 725 4.05 -9.81 -24.02
C PHE A 725 3.69 -10.62 -25.28
N ASP A 726 4.68 -10.92 -26.12
CA ASP A 726 4.48 -11.74 -27.31
C ASP A 726 4.72 -13.22 -26.99
N TRP A 727 3.64 -13.96 -26.81
CA TRP A 727 3.66 -15.40 -26.49
C TRP A 727 4.30 -16.25 -27.60
N ASN A 728 4.25 -15.80 -28.88
CA ASN A 728 4.92 -16.49 -29.97
C ASN A 728 6.45 -16.41 -29.84
N ALA A 729 6.98 -15.38 -29.19
CA ALA A 729 8.40 -15.21 -28.99
C ALA A 729 9.02 -16.35 -28.13
N LEU A 730 8.23 -16.98 -27.26
CA LEU A 730 8.65 -18.15 -26.48
C LEU A 730 9.01 -19.35 -27.34
N SER A 731 8.39 -19.48 -28.52
CA SER A 731 8.64 -20.56 -29.48
C SER A 731 9.77 -20.24 -30.46
N THR A 732 10.38 -19.06 -30.38
CA THR A 732 11.56 -18.73 -31.19
C THR A 732 12.83 -19.39 -30.63
N GLY A 733 13.88 -19.44 -31.47
CA GLY A 733 15.15 -19.96 -30.99
C GLY A 733 15.72 -19.23 -29.76
N PHE A 734 15.47 -17.90 -29.62
CA PHE A 734 15.83 -17.14 -28.44
C PHE A 734 14.98 -17.55 -27.24
N GLY A 735 13.64 -17.49 -27.38
CA GLY A 735 12.71 -17.78 -26.27
C GLY A 735 12.92 -19.19 -25.69
N ILE A 736 13.06 -20.22 -26.55
CA ILE A 736 13.34 -21.61 -26.12
C ILE A 736 14.61 -21.64 -25.27
N GLN A 737 15.72 -21.08 -25.77
CA GLN A 737 17.01 -21.13 -25.09
C GLN A 737 16.97 -20.42 -23.74
N MET A 738 16.38 -19.18 -23.68
CA MET A 738 16.38 -18.38 -22.45
C MET A 738 15.42 -18.94 -21.41
N THR A 739 14.24 -19.39 -21.81
CA THR A 739 13.28 -20.02 -20.89
C THR A 739 13.87 -21.28 -20.24
N GLN A 740 14.52 -22.15 -21.05
CA GLN A 740 15.18 -23.36 -20.52
C GLN A 740 16.35 -23.03 -19.60
N PHE A 741 17.13 -22.01 -19.95
CA PHE A 741 18.27 -21.59 -19.14
C PHE A 741 17.83 -20.96 -17.82
N ILE A 742 16.82 -20.09 -17.82
CA ILE A 742 16.25 -19.50 -16.61
C ILE A 742 15.70 -20.59 -15.69
N SER A 743 14.89 -21.50 -16.24
CA SER A 743 14.35 -22.62 -15.46
C SER A 743 15.46 -23.52 -14.88
N PHE A 744 16.54 -23.77 -15.64
CA PHE A 744 17.72 -24.48 -15.17
C PHE A 744 18.41 -23.74 -14.01
N LEU A 745 18.67 -22.43 -14.15
CA LEU A 745 19.33 -21.63 -13.11
C LEU A 745 18.49 -21.55 -11.82
N ILE A 746 17.16 -21.46 -11.95
CA ILE A 746 16.24 -21.49 -10.81
C ILE A 746 16.29 -22.86 -10.12
N SER A 747 16.22 -23.94 -10.90
CA SER A 747 16.31 -25.31 -10.36
C SER A 747 17.65 -25.55 -9.64
N LEU A 748 18.74 -25.07 -10.23
CA LEU A 748 20.07 -25.12 -9.62
C LEU A 748 20.10 -24.35 -8.29
N ARG A 749 19.58 -23.12 -8.28
CA ARG A 749 19.53 -22.28 -7.09
C ARG A 749 18.74 -22.95 -5.96
N MET A 750 17.59 -23.57 -6.28
CA MET A 750 16.77 -24.31 -5.32
C MET A 750 17.47 -25.58 -4.82
N ARG A 751 18.09 -26.33 -5.75
CA ARG A 751 18.85 -27.53 -5.41
C ARG A 751 20.07 -27.23 -4.53
N ARG A 752 20.76 -26.12 -4.80
CA ARG A 752 21.93 -25.63 -4.05
C ARG A 752 21.57 -24.51 -3.07
N SER A 753 20.41 -24.63 -2.41
CA SER A 753 19.96 -23.71 -1.36
C SER A 753 20.98 -23.57 -0.21
N ASP A 754 21.77 -24.66 0.03
CA ASP A 754 22.86 -24.70 1.00
C ASP A 754 23.92 -23.61 0.79
N VAL A 755 24.15 -23.15 -0.44
CA VAL A 755 25.15 -22.11 -0.77
C VAL A 755 24.59 -20.89 -1.46
N LEU A 756 23.45 -20.98 -2.21
CA LEU A 756 22.90 -19.89 -3.02
C LEU A 756 21.69 -19.18 -2.38
N GLN A 757 21.04 -19.79 -1.36
CA GLN A 757 19.88 -19.20 -0.67
C GLN A 757 20.19 -19.04 0.83
N LYS A 758 20.96 -18.02 1.16
CA LYS A 758 21.43 -17.77 2.53
C LYS A 758 20.71 -16.59 3.18
N ARG A 759 20.27 -16.78 4.43
CA ARG A 759 19.73 -15.73 5.28
C ARG A 759 20.84 -14.81 5.80
N ASN A 760 21.99 -15.39 6.14
CA ASN A 760 23.15 -14.68 6.65
C ASN A 760 24.24 -14.61 5.57
N PHE A 761 25.13 -13.62 5.67
CA PHE A 761 26.29 -13.52 4.80
C PHE A 761 27.19 -14.74 4.92
N VAL A 762 27.82 -15.12 3.81
CA VAL A 762 28.79 -16.21 3.76
C VAL A 762 29.98 -15.82 4.63
N LYS A 763 30.44 -16.72 5.47
CA LYS A 763 31.66 -16.54 6.26
C LYS A 763 32.88 -16.71 5.38
N GLU A 764 33.98 -16.05 5.74
CA GLU A 764 35.25 -16.16 5.01
C GLU A 764 35.74 -17.60 4.85
N GLU A 765 35.51 -18.47 5.85
CA GLU A 765 35.88 -19.90 5.80
C GLU A 765 35.13 -20.70 4.73
N ASN A 766 33.97 -20.20 4.25
CA ASN A 766 33.09 -20.88 3.29
C ASN A 766 33.24 -20.36 1.87
N ILE A 767 34.18 -19.43 1.62
CA ILE A 767 34.43 -18.85 0.31
C ILE A 767 35.94 -18.68 0.08
N ASP A 768 36.41 -19.13 -1.07
CA ASP A 768 37.75 -18.86 -1.53
C ASP A 768 37.71 -18.05 -2.84
N TRP A 769 38.49 -16.99 -2.89
CA TRP A 769 38.59 -16.12 -4.07
C TRP A 769 39.85 -16.41 -4.85
N HIS A 770 39.72 -16.46 -6.19
CA HIS A 770 40.82 -16.86 -7.06
C HIS A 770 41.01 -15.91 -8.24
N GLY A 771 42.25 -15.68 -8.59
CA GLY A 771 42.64 -15.28 -9.94
C GLY A 771 42.64 -16.48 -10.91
N ARG A 772 43.07 -16.28 -12.14
CA ARG A 772 43.07 -17.32 -13.17
C ARG A 772 43.96 -18.52 -12.84
N ASP A 773 45.01 -18.32 -12.07
CA ASP A 773 46.06 -19.25 -11.69
C ASP A 773 46.00 -19.67 -10.23
N GLN A 774 44.84 -19.56 -9.58
CA GLN A 774 44.61 -19.73 -8.14
C GLN A 774 45.29 -18.71 -7.23
N SER A 775 45.96 -17.70 -7.79
CA SER A 775 46.51 -16.57 -7.00
C SER A 775 45.34 -15.72 -6.42
N PRO A 776 45.58 -14.98 -5.34
CA PRO A 776 44.60 -14.01 -4.85
C PRO A 776 44.22 -12.97 -5.90
N PRO A 777 42.94 -12.58 -6.02
CA PRO A 777 42.50 -11.54 -6.92
C PRO A 777 43.16 -10.17 -6.63
N ARG A 778 43.41 -9.40 -7.69
CA ARG A 778 43.92 -8.05 -7.58
C ARG A 778 42.74 -7.06 -7.43
N TRP A 779 42.26 -6.90 -6.22
CA TRP A 779 41.00 -6.19 -5.92
C TRP A 779 40.96 -4.75 -6.43
N GLU A 780 42.05 -4.01 -6.30
CA GLU A 780 42.15 -2.58 -6.63
C GLU A 780 42.72 -2.31 -8.03
N ASP A 781 42.95 -3.35 -8.83
CA ASP A 781 43.53 -3.22 -10.16
C ASP A 781 42.45 -3.11 -11.23
N TRP A 782 42.20 -1.91 -11.73
CA TRP A 782 41.27 -1.61 -12.81
C TRP A 782 41.55 -2.37 -14.12
N SER A 783 42.76 -2.84 -14.34
CA SER A 783 43.11 -3.64 -15.51
C SER A 783 42.67 -5.09 -15.39
N CYS A 784 42.40 -5.54 -14.17
CA CYS A 784 42.02 -6.92 -13.88
C CYS A 784 40.50 -7.10 -14.12
N LYS A 785 40.13 -8.01 -15.04
CA LYS A 785 38.74 -8.24 -15.48
C LYS A 785 38.37 -9.71 -15.38
N PHE A 786 39.08 -10.46 -14.57
CA PHE A 786 38.83 -11.87 -14.28
C PHE A 786 38.70 -12.09 -12.79
N LEU A 787 37.64 -12.74 -12.38
CA LEU A 787 37.38 -13.16 -11.01
C LEU A 787 36.87 -14.57 -10.96
N ALA A 788 37.38 -15.37 -10.03
CA ALA A 788 36.78 -16.67 -9.72
C ALA A 788 36.56 -16.84 -8.20
N MET A 789 35.65 -17.73 -7.86
CA MET A 789 35.33 -18.03 -6.47
C MET A 789 34.91 -19.49 -6.30
N THR A 790 35.24 -20.06 -5.15
CA THR A 790 34.74 -21.36 -4.70
C THR A 790 33.79 -21.13 -3.51
N LEU A 791 32.56 -21.59 -3.62
CA LEU A 791 31.62 -21.69 -2.52
C LEU A 791 31.68 -23.12 -1.96
N LYS A 792 32.10 -23.24 -0.70
CA LYS A 792 32.19 -24.50 0.01
C LYS A 792 30.82 -24.95 0.48
N SER A 793 30.49 -26.22 0.26
CA SER A 793 29.24 -26.83 0.71
C SER A 793 29.15 -26.86 2.26
N ASP A 794 27.99 -26.63 2.82
CA ASP A 794 27.76 -26.67 4.28
C ASP A 794 27.68 -28.11 4.77
N LYS A 795 28.77 -28.62 5.35
CA LYS A 795 28.87 -29.99 5.90
C LYS A 795 27.95 -30.22 7.13
N ALA A 796 27.39 -29.17 7.73
CA ALA A 796 26.57 -29.27 8.92
C ALA A 796 25.11 -29.67 8.63
N GLU A 797 24.56 -29.26 7.49
CA GLU A 797 23.17 -29.59 7.11
C GLU A 797 23.03 -31.01 6.55
N SER A 798 24.09 -31.59 6.01
CA SER A 798 24.10 -32.98 5.47
C SER A 798 23.95 -34.06 6.56
N LYS A 799 24.16 -33.74 7.84
CA LYS A 799 24.02 -34.69 8.95
C LYS A 799 22.61 -34.81 9.50
N LEU A 800 21.68 -33.92 9.13
CA LEU A 800 20.28 -33.91 9.62
C LEU A 800 19.29 -34.60 8.68
N SER A 801 19.62 -34.79 7.40
CA SER A 801 18.77 -35.50 6.43
C SER A 801 19.28 -36.93 6.22
N SER A 802 18.56 -37.88 6.83
CA SER A 802 18.85 -39.32 6.73
C SER A 802 18.46 -39.97 5.40
N GLU A 803 18.21 -39.18 4.34
CA GLU A 803 17.84 -39.70 3.04
C GLU A 803 18.83 -39.26 1.95
N SER A 804 19.46 -40.25 1.36
CA SER A 804 20.39 -40.25 0.21
C SER A 804 21.82 -39.73 0.43
N SER A 805 22.74 -40.62 0.19
CA SER A 805 24.21 -40.57 0.31
C SER A 805 24.93 -39.66 -0.70
N ASN A 806 24.31 -38.70 -1.37
CA ASN A 806 25.02 -37.79 -2.27
C ASN A 806 25.45 -36.52 -1.50
N THR A 807 26.70 -36.53 -1.00
CA THR A 807 27.35 -35.33 -0.48
C THR A 807 27.44 -34.28 -1.57
N LYS A 808 26.72 -33.18 -1.40
CA LYS A 808 26.81 -32.02 -2.29
C LYS A 808 28.22 -31.46 -2.25
N GLY A 809 28.89 -31.40 -3.42
CA GLY A 809 30.25 -30.87 -3.54
C GLY A 809 30.30 -29.35 -3.56
N ASP A 810 31.51 -28.81 -3.63
CA ASP A 810 31.73 -27.36 -3.73
C ASP A 810 31.30 -26.82 -5.09
N LEU A 811 30.97 -25.52 -5.18
CA LEU A 811 30.71 -24.83 -6.44
C LEU A 811 31.88 -23.91 -6.78
N PHE A 812 32.46 -24.07 -7.97
CA PHE A 812 33.45 -23.13 -8.51
C PHE A 812 32.83 -22.32 -9.63
N MET A 813 32.96 -21.00 -9.53
CA MET A 813 32.44 -20.07 -10.52
C MET A 813 33.53 -19.12 -10.99
N ALA A 814 33.58 -18.86 -12.31
CA ALA A 814 34.52 -17.90 -12.86
C ALA A 814 33.83 -16.93 -13.85
N PHE A 815 34.27 -15.69 -13.83
CA PHE A 815 33.74 -14.53 -14.55
C PHE A 815 34.86 -13.87 -15.33
N ASN A 816 34.79 -13.92 -16.65
CA ASN A 816 35.79 -13.32 -17.56
C ASN A 816 35.17 -12.19 -18.35
N ALA A 817 35.49 -10.92 -17.98
CA ALA A 817 35.10 -9.73 -18.72
C ALA A 817 36.18 -9.20 -19.69
N TYR A 818 37.29 -9.94 -19.88
CA TYR A 818 38.28 -9.61 -20.91
C TYR A 818 37.75 -9.88 -22.33
N ALA A 819 38.25 -9.08 -23.29
CA ALA A 819 38.00 -9.30 -24.73
C ALA A 819 38.72 -10.51 -25.35
N HIS A 820 39.53 -11.23 -24.58
CA HIS A 820 40.28 -12.41 -24.99
C HIS A 820 39.95 -13.60 -24.09
N SER A 821 40.31 -14.80 -24.55
CA SER A 821 40.19 -16.03 -23.77
C SER A 821 41.19 -16.05 -22.63
N GLU A 822 40.83 -16.69 -21.52
CA GLU A 822 41.68 -16.92 -20.36
C GLU A 822 41.67 -18.40 -19.98
N SER A 823 42.84 -18.95 -19.65
CA SER A 823 42.96 -20.28 -19.08
C SER A 823 42.85 -20.22 -17.58
N VAL A 824 41.83 -20.84 -17.01
CA VAL A 824 41.59 -20.87 -15.55
C VAL A 824 41.99 -22.25 -14.99
N ILE A 825 42.79 -22.25 -13.94
CA ILE A 825 43.10 -23.46 -13.18
C ILE A 825 42.01 -23.70 -12.15
N LEU A 826 41.38 -24.86 -12.22
CA LEU A 826 40.39 -25.25 -11.21
C LEU A 826 41.08 -25.68 -9.91
N PRO A 827 40.51 -25.37 -8.73
CA PRO A 827 41.09 -25.79 -7.44
C PRO A 827 41.05 -27.33 -7.30
N PRO A 828 41.91 -27.90 -6.47
CA PRO A 828 41.90 -29.36 -6.22
C PRO A 828 40.58 -29.77 -5.54
N VAL A 829 40.04 -30.90 -5.95
CA VAL A 829 38.85 -31.51 -5.33
C VAL A 829 39.26 -32.59 -4.34
N PRO A 830 38.41 -32.93 -3.33
CA PRO A 830 38.64 -34.07 -2.45
C PRO A 830 38.79 -35.36 -3.22
N GLU A 831 39.51 -36.34 -2.63
CA GLU A 831 39.68 -37.69 -3.22
C GLU A 831 38.33 -38.34 -3.57
N GLY A 832 38.21 -38.94 -4.75
CA GLY A 832 36.98 -39.54 -5.24
C GLY A 832 35.99 -38.58 -5.87
N MET A 833 36.32 -37.26 -5.99
CA MET A 833 35.50 -36.27 -6.68
C MET A 833 36.17 -35.76 -7.96
N THR A 834 35.34 -35.23 -8.84
CA THR A 834 35.77 -34.55 -10.07
C THR A 834 34.93 -33.31 -10.32
N TRP A 835 35.47 -32.31 -11.03
CA TRP A 835 34.72 -31.17 -11.49
C TRP A 835 33.82 -31.53 -12.66
N ARG A 836 32.52 -31.20 -12.55
CA ARG A 836 31.57 -31.27 -13.66
C ARG A 836 31.14 -29.84 -14.04
N ARG A 837 31.23 -29.53 -15.33
CA ARG A 837 30.78 -28.21 -15.85
C ARG A 837 29.27 -28.18 -15.94
N LEU A 838 28.61 -27.32 -15.18
CA LEU A 838 27.18 -27.10 -15.26
C LEU A 838 26.83 -25.99 -16.24
N VAL A 839 27.63 -24.91 -16.32
CA VAL A 839 27.40 -23.77 -17.21
C VAL A 839 28.70 -23.31 -17.86
N ASP A 840 28.63 -22.99 -19.15
CA ASP A 840 29.56 -22.14 -19.88
C ASP A 840 28.78 -21.27 -20.87
N THR A 841 28.63 -19.99 -20.55
CA THR A 841 27.83 -19.05 -21.34
C THR A 841 28.33 -18.81 -22.76
N ALA A 842 29.57 -19.19 -23.07
CA ALA A 842 30.18 -19.07 -24.41
C ALA A 842 29.81 -20.17 -25.37
N LEU A 843 29.36 -21.31 -24.89
CA LEU A 843 29.02 -22.44 -25.75
C LEU A 843 27.70 -22.21 -26.49
N PRO A 844 27.51 -22.80 -27.67
CA PRO A 844 26.24 -22.73 -28.37
C PRO A 844 25.14 -23.56 -27.66
N PHE A 845 23.89 -23.27 -27.96
CA PHE A 845 22.77 -24.11 -27.54
C PHE A 845 22.82 -25.50 -28.23
N PRO A 846 22.51 -26.57 -27.49
CA PRO A 846 22.11 -26.67 -26.08
C PRO A 846 23.27 -26.80 -25.08
N GLY A 847 24.53 -26.79 -25.51
CA GLY A 847 25.70 -27.13 -24.73
C GLY A 847 26.16 -26.11 -23.67
N PHE A 848 25.55 -24.91 -23.59
CA PHE A 848 25.98 -23.89 -22.65
C PHE A 848 25.49 -24.12 -21.21
N PHE A 849 24.62 -25.12 -20.99
CA PHE A 849 24.26 -25.60 -19.65
C PHE A 849 23.95 -27.10 -19.69
N SER A 850 24.18 -27.78 -18.57
CA SER A 850 23.92 -29.23 -18.44
C SER A 850 23.34 -29.50 -17.05
N LYS A 851 22.26 -30.27 -16.94
CA LYS A 851 21.62 -30.63 -15.66
C LYS A 851 22.49 -31.58 -14.84
N ASP A 852 23.12 -32.55 -15.53
CA ASP A 852 23.92 -33.61 -14.92
C ASP A 852 25.40 -33.27 -14.88
N GLY A 853 25.77 -32.17 -15.53
CA GLY A 853 27.14 -31.69 -15.65
C GLY A 853 27.99 -32.49 -16.63
N GLU A 854 28.84 -31.79 -17.36
CA GLU A 854 29.80 -32.37 -18.26
C GLU A 854 31.14 -32.59 -17.53
N PRO A 855 31.72 -33.80 -17.50
CA PRO A 855 32.98 -34.03 -16.84
C PRO A 855 34.10 -33.22 -17.51
N VAL A 856 34.97 -32.62 -16.70
CA VAL A 856 36.14 -31.88 -17.18
C VAL A 856 37.33 -32.84 -17.20
N VAL A 857 37.91 -33.01 -18.38
CA VAL A 857 39.05 -33.94 -18.59
C VAL A 857 40.33 -33.29 -18.04
N GLU A 858 41.08 -34.05 -17.26
CA GLU A 858 42.38 -33.67 -16.75
C GLU A 858 43.38 -33.51 -17.92
N GLN A 859 44.02 -32.31 -18.03
CA GLN A 859 44.90 -32.01 -19.15
C GLN A 859 46.40 -32.34 -18.90
N MET A 860 46.87 -32.37 -17.65
CA MET A 860 48.22 -32.74 -17.22
C MET A 860 48.20 -33.22 -15.75
N ALA A 861 49.17 -34.03 -15.35
CA ALA A 861 49.29 -34.68 -14.06
C ALA A 861 48.92 -33.79 -12.87
N GLY A 862 47.69 -33.95 -12.38
CA GLY A 862 47.17 -33.27 -11.16
C GLY A 862 46.62 -31.84 -11.35
N LEU A 863 46.64 -31.24 -12.55
CA LEU A 863 46.12 -29.92 -12.81
C LEU A 863 44.99 -29.92 -13.85
N ILE A 864 43.82 -29.43 -13.47
CA ILE A 864 42.68 -29.26 -14.37
C ILE A 864 42.65 -27.80 -14.82
N ALA A 865 42.96 -27.53 -16.11
CA ALA A 865 42.83 -26.19 -16.69
C ALA A 865 41.65 -26.14 -17.66
N TYR A 866 40.87 -25.06 -17.58
CA TYR A 866 39.72 -24.82 -18.46
C TYR A 866 39.89 -23.51 -19.24
N GLU A 867 39.72 -23.56 -20.58
CA GLU A 867 39.78 -22.38 -21.43
C GLU A 867 38.43 -21.65 -21.45
N MET A 868 38.33 -20.52 -20.76
CA MET A 868 37.19 -19.63 -20.83
C MET A 868 37.31 -18.66 -22.00
N LYS A 869 36.25 -18.54 -22.80
CA LYS A 869 36.24 -17.57 -23.91
C LYS A 869 36.10 -16.14 -23.40
N SER A 870 36.34 -15.16 -24.27
CA SER A 870 36.12 -13.72 -23.95
C SER A 870 34.70 -13.47 -23.51
N HIS A 871 34.52 -12.58 -22.55
CA HIS A 871 33.20 -12.16 -22.04
C HIS A 871 32.29 -13.34 -21.72
N SER A 872 32.72 -14.26 -20.87
CA SER A 872 31.94 -15.47 -20.50
C SER A 872 32.00 -15.76 -19.01
N CYS A 873 31.02 -16.51 -18.55
CA CYS A 873 30.91 -16.99 -17.17
C CYS A 873 30.83 -18.54 -17.21
N THR A 874 31.41 -19.18 -16.19
CA THR A 874 31.37 -20.64 -16.05
C THR A 874 31.03 -21.06 -14.64
N LEU A 875 30.38 -22.23 -14.50
CA LEU A 875 30.07 -22.85 -13.22
C LEU A 875 30.43 -24.35 -13.28
N PHE A 876 31.12 -24.78 -12.25
CA PHE A 876 31.47 -26.17 -12.01
C PHE A 876 30.97 -26.64 -10.65
N GLU A 877 30.59 -27.89 -10.56
CA GLU A 877 30.20 -28.55 -9.30
C GLU A 877 31.12 -29.75 -9.08
N ALA A 878 31.67 -29.87 -7.89
CA ALA A 878 32.40 -31.06 -7.49
C ALA A 878 31.41 -32.21 -7.27
N ALA A 879 31.58 -33.31 -7.97
CA ALA A 879 30.72 -34.51 -7.91
C ALA A 879 31.52 -35.77 -7.74
N SER A 880 30.92 -36.82 -7.18
CA SER A 880 31.54 -38.14 -7.06
C SER A 880 31.85 -38.73 -8.40
N LEU A 881 32.98 -39.47 -8.51
CA LEU A 881 33.39 -40.21 -9.71
C LEU A 881 32.43 -41.37 -10.01
N ASP A 882 31.73 -41.89 -8.96
CA ASP A 882 30.86 -43.08 -9.07
C ASP A 882 29.37 -42.73 -9.35
N GLY A 883 29.05 -41.48 -9.64
CA GLY A 883 27.69 -41.00 -9.83
C GLY A 883 27.30 -40.57 -11.23
#